data_587efca1ce56ad444f039fb74055df71
#
_entry.id   587efca1ce56ad444f039fb74055df71
#
_cell.length_a   1.000
_cell.length_b   1.000
_cell.length_c   1.000
_cell.angle_alpha   90.00
_cell.angle_beta   90.00
_cell.angle_gamma   90.00
#
_symmetry.space_group_name_H-M   'P 1'
#
loop_
_entity.id
_entity.type
_entity.pdbx_description
1 polymer ?
#
loop_
_entity_poly.entity_id
_entity_poly.type
_entity_poly.pdbx_seq_one_letter_code
_entity_poly.pdbx_strand_id
1 'polypeptide(L)'
;MDSLFYLVPAASVVALLFAWIFYHKMRKEDEGTPTMKQIAQFVREGAMAYLKQQYKIVVIVFIILAIFFAILAYGFGVQNPWVPFAFLTGGFFSGLAGFIGMKTATYASGRTANAARRSLNAGLKVAFRSGAVMGLTVVGLGLLDIAIWWILLNAFVVEASEAQKLVVITTTMLTFGMGASTQALFARVGGGIYTKAADVGADIVGKVESDLPEDDPRNPATIADNVGDNVGDVAGMGADLYESYCGSILSTMALGASAFYAAGPAMQTKAILAPMLIAAVGVVLSVISIFTVRTKEGAGMAQLLKSMSFGTNLAAILSGVATFGILALVFGTQNSDWWHFSCSVLSGLIAGVVIGKATEYYTSHSYRPTQKLAESSATGPATVIISGVGLGMLSTAIPVLAIAAAIILSFLFAIGFDVNSMMEAASLSKGLYGVAIAAVGMLSTLGITLATDAYGPIADNAGGNAQMSELEPEVRERTDVLDALGNTTAATGKGFAIGSAALTALALLASYIEEIKIALSRAGEMISGVAGQVAASDASILDILKHFNVSLMNPSVLAGVFIGSMMAFLFCGLTMNAVGRAAQKMVVEVRRQFYEIKGILTGEGTPDYKRCVEISTKAAQYEMLVPSIIAILAPVLVGVVLGVAGVLGLLIGGLGAGFVLAVFMSNSGGAWDNAKKYVEEGNLGGKNSDAHHATVVGDTVGDPFKDTSGPSLNILIKLMSMVSIVMAGLTVVCHLL
;
A
#
# COMPACT_ATOMS: atom_id res chain seq x y z
N MET A 1 25.80 -17.38 11.12
CA MET A 1 24.69 -16.42 11.29
C MET A 1 24.93 -15.59 12.53
N ASP A 2 24.75 -14.30 12.44
CA ASP A 2 24.85 -13.41 13.62
C ASP A 2 23.71 -13.74 14.60
N SER A 3 24.01 -13.77 15.90
CA SER A 3 23.03 -14.06 16.96
C SER A 3 21.85 -13.07 16.97
N LEU A 4 22.07 -11.84 16.51
CA LEU A 4 21.05 -10.80 16.41
C LEU A 4 19.97 -11.13 15.37
N PHE A 5 20.28 -11.93 14.36
CA PHE A 5 19.28 -12.35 13.35
C PHE A 5 18.07 -13.04 13.97
N TYR A 6 18.26 -13.83 15.04
CA TYR A 6 17.15 -14.57 15.66
C TYR A 6 16.06 -13.68 16.27
N LEU A 7 16.34 -12.38 16.47
CA LEU A 7 15.33 -11.40 16.88
C LEU A 7 14.28 -11.17 15.77
N VAL A 8 14.63 -11.36 14.51
CA VAL A 8 13.72 -11.16 13.37
C VAL A 8 12.59 -12.19 13.36
N PRO A 9 12.85 -13.51 13.30
CA PRO A 9 11.78 -14.51 13.40
C PRO A 9 11.07 -14.46 14.77
N ALA A 10 11.74 -14.09 15.85
CA ALA A 10 11.10 -13.91 17.17
C ALA A 10 10.05 -12.78 17.13
N ALA A 11 10.37 -11.63 16.55
CA ALA A 11 9.43 -10.53 16.38
C ALA A 11 8.24 -10.90 15.47
N SER A 12 8.49 -11.66 14.39
CA SER A 12 7.42 -12.22 13.54
C SER A 12 6.45 -13.08 14.35
N VAL A 13 6.98 -14.01 15.17
CA VAL A 13 6.15 -14.87 16.05
C VAL A 13 5.35 -14.02 17.03
N VAL A 14 5.95 -12.99 17.63
CA VAL A 14 5.25 -12.06 18.54
C VAL A 14 4.10 -11.36 17.81
N ALA A 15 4.33 -10.82 16.60
CA ALA A 15 3.28 -10.17 15.81
C ALA A 15 2.11 -11.12 15.54
N LEU A 16 2.40 -12.32 15.04
CA LEU A 16 1.37 -13.31 14.69
C LEU A 16 0.63 -13.84 15.94
N LEU A 17 1.32 -13.97 17.06
CA LEU A 17 0.70 -14.34 18.33
C LEU A 17 -0.29 -13.27 18.81
N PHE A 18 0.09 -11.98 18.76
CA PHE A 18 -0.82 -10.89 19.14
C PHE A 18 -1.97 -10.73 18.14
N ALA A 19 -1.72 -10.92 16.84
CA ALA A 19 -2.79 -10.99 15.84
C ALA A 19 -3.80 -12.08 16.18
N TRP A 20 -3.32 -13.28 16.51
CA TRP A 20 -4.17 -14.40 16.94
C TRP A 20 -4.95 -14.10 18.24
N ILE A 21 -4.30 -13.49 19.24
CA ILE A 21 -4.95 -13.09 20.49
C ILE A 21 -6.07 -12.07 20.23
N PHE A 22 -5.82 -11.05 19.42
CA PHE A 22 -6.83 -10.04 19.09
C PHE A 22 -7.99 -10.63 18.29
N TYR A 23 -7.69 -11.49 17.31
CA TYR A 23 -8.71 -12.22 16.56
C TYR A 23 -9.62 -13.06 17.49
N HIS A 24 -9.04 -13.83 18.43
CA HIS A 24 -9.81 -14.62 19.35
C HIS A 24 -10.63 -13.77 20.33
N LYS A 25 -10.09 -12.63 20.79
CA LYS A 25 -10.85 -11.69 21.63
C LYS A 25 -12.03 -11.09 20.87
N MET A 26 -11.84 -10.69 19.63
CA MET A 26 -12.91 -10.21 18.76
C MET A 26 -13.98 -11.29 18.54
N ARG A 27 -13.58 -12.53 18.26
CA ARG A 27 -14.51 -13.65 18.04
C ARG A 27 -15.37 -14.02 19.27
N LYS A 28 -14.92 -13.67 20.48
CA LYS A 28 -15.69 -13.87 21.74
C LYS A 28 -16.75 -12.79 21.95
N GLU A 29 -16.67 -11.65 21.30
CA GLU A 29 -17.74 -10.64 21.36
C GLU A 29 -18.99 -11.18 20.65
N ASP A 30 -20.17 -10.86 21.22
CA ASP A 30 -21.44 -11.25 20.61
C ASP A 30 -21.70 -10.49 19.31
N GLU A 31 -22.21 -11.19 18.32
CA GLU A 31 -22.49 -10.63 16.99
C GLU A 31 -23.85 -9.89 16.93
N GLY A 32 -24.64 -9.97 17.97
CA GLY A 32 -25.90 -9.23 18.15
C GLY A 32 -27.15 -10.03 17.75
N THR A 33 -28.16 -9.33 17.25
CA THR A 33 -29.46 -9.86 16.91
C THR A 33 -29.44 -10.89 15.77
N PRO A 34 -30.48 -11.72 15.59
CA PRO A 34 -30.54 -12.62 14.43
C PRO A 34 -30.39 -11.90 13.08
N THR A 35 -30.98 -10.71 12.93
CA THR A 35 -30.89 -9.88 11.72
C THR A 35 -29.44 -9.43 11.48
N MET A 36 -28.76 -8.91 12.50
CA MET A 36 -27.34 -8.53 12.41
C MET A 36 -26.47 -9.70 11.96
N LYS A 37 -26.71 -10.90 12.50
CA LYS A 37 -25.98 -12.13 12.12
C LYS A 37 -26.25 -12.52 10.69
N GLN A 38 -27.47 -12.38 10.20
CA GLN A 38 -27.85 -12.67 8.83
C GLN A 38 -27.17 -11.71 7.84
N ILE A 39 -27.19 -10.41 8.10
CA ILE A 39 -26.53 -9.38 7.26
C ILE A 39 -25.02 -9.64 7.24
N ALA A 40 -24.39 -9.81 8.39
CA ALA A 40 -22.97 -10.15 8.49
C ALA A 40 -22.63 -11.45 7.75
N GLN A 41 -23.55 -12.42 7.69
CA GLN A 41 -23.38 -13.65 6.94
C GLN A 41 -23.42 -13.39 5.42
N PHE A 42 -24.34 -12.56 4.92
CA PHE A 42 -24.36 -12.18 3.49
C PHE A 42 -23.07 -11.50 3.06
N VAL A 43 -22.54 -10.58 3.87
CA VAL A 43 -21.25 -9.92 3.60
C VAL A 43 -20.10 -10.94 3.58
N ARG A 44 -20.05 -11.88 4.55
CA ARG A 44 -19.02 -12.94 4.57
C ARG A 44 -19.08 -13.84 3.34
N GLU A 45 -20.26 -14.27 2.95
CA GLU A 45 -20.47 -15.13 1.78
C GLU A 45 -20.06 -14.42 0.50
N GLY A 46 -20.44 -13.15 0.35
CA GLY A 46 -20.06 -12.31 -0.78
C GLY A 46 -18.54 -12.12 -0.88
N ALA A 47 -17.89 -11.74 0.22
CA ALA A 47 -16.46 -11.54 0.28
C ALA A 47 -15.67 -12.83 -0.01
N MET A 48 -16.10 -13.97 0.51
CA MET A 48 -15.50 -15.26 0.24
C MET A 48 -15.71 -15.70 -1.22
N ALA A 49 -16.89 -15.45 -1.80
CA ALA A 49 -17.16 -15.74 -3.20
C ALA A 49 -16.25 -14.94 -4.13
N TYR A 50 -16.08 -13.64 -3.85
CA TYR A 50 -15.17 -12.76 -4.58
C TYR A 50 -13.72 -13.26 -4.50
N LEU A 51 -13.19 -13.47 -3.29
CA LEU A 51 -11.78 -13.91 -3.12
C LEU A 51 -11.50 -15.25 -3.77
N LYS A 52 -12.43 -16.22 -3.64
CA LYS A 52 -12.28 -17.53 -4.29
C LYS A 52 -12.13 -17.39 -5.81
N GLN A 53 -12.89 -16.50 -6.41
CA GLN A 53 -12.83 -16.28 -7.84
C GLN A 53 -11.58 -15.47 -8.24
N GLN A 54 -11.23 -14.46 -7.47
CA GLN A 54 -10.01 -13.66 -7.69
C GLN A 54 -8.76 -14.53 -7.60
N TYR A 55 -8.63 -15.32 -6.55
CA TYR A 55 -7.46 -16.20 -6.38
C TYR A 55 -7.35 -17.26 -7.46
N LYS A 56 -8.47 -17.73 -8.02
CA LYS A 56 -8.45 -18.63 -9.18
C LYS A 56 -7.74 -18.01 -10.38
N ILE A 57 -8.05 -16.74 -10.68
CA ILE A 57 -7.40 -16.00 -11.78
C ILE A 57 -5.93 -15.74 -11.45
N VAL A 58 -5.66 -15.26 -10.25
CA VAL A 58 -4.30 -14.96 -9.79
C VAL A 58 -3.41 -16.21 -9.86
N VAL A 59 -3.87 -17.37 -9.39
CA VAL A 59 -3.12 -18.62 -9.46
C VAL A 59 -2.77 -18.99 -10.91
N ILE A 60 -3.68 -18.80 -11.87
CA ILE A 60 -3.40 -19.04 -13.29
C ILE A 60 -2.27 -18.10 -13.77
N VAL A 61 -2.34 -16.82 -13.45
CA VAL A 61 -1.30 -15.84 -13.81
C VAL A 61 0.03 -16.20 -13.17
N PHE A 62 0.02 -16.60 -11.89
CA PHE A 62 1.23 -17.01 -11.16
C PHE A 62 1.88 -18.25 -11.75
N ILE A 63 1.09 -19.23 -12.16
CA ILE A 63 1.62 -20.44 -12.84
C ILE A 63 2.27 -20.06 -14.17
N ILE A 64 1.62 -19.20 -14.98
CA ILE A 64 2.17 -18.74 -16.27
C ILE A 64 3.51 -18.01 -16.05
N LEU A 65 3.55 -17.05 -15.12
CA LEU A 65 4.75 -16.29 -14.83
C LEU A 65 5.86 -17.17 -14.19
N ALA A 66 5.51 -18.09 -13.31
CA ALA A 66 6.50 -19.00 -12.72
C ALA A 66 7.13 -19.93 -13.77
N ILE A 67 6.35 -20.44 -14.73
CA ILE A 67 6.86 -21.21 -15.87
C ILE A 67 7.77 -20.34 -16.73
N PHE A 68 7.38 -19.11 -17.00
CA PHE A 68 8.19 -18.16 -17.77
C PHE A 68 9.54 -17.89 -17.07
N PHE A 69 9.55 -17.62 -15.76
CA PHE A 69 10.78 -17.44 -14.99
C PHE A 69 11.62 -18.73 -14.91
N ALA A 70 10.98 -19.89 -14.83
CA ALA A 70 11.70 -21.17 -14.89
C ALA A 70 12.41 -21.38 -16.24
N ILE A 71 11.79 -20.99 -17.35
CA ILE A 71 12.42 -21.02 -18.67
C ILE A 71 13.62 -20.06 -18.72
N LEU A 72 13.49 -18.83 -18.20
CA LEU A 72 14.59 -17.88 -18.14
C LEU A 72 15.74 -18.36 -17.26
N ALA A 73 15.43 -19.00 -16.12
CA ALA A 73 16.42 -19.47 -15.17
C ALA A 73 17.12 -20.77 -15.62
N TYR A 74 16.35 -21.80 -15.98
CA TYR A 74 16.87 -23.13 -16.29
C TYR A 74 17.11 -23.38 -17.78
N GLY A 75 16.39 -22.69 -18.67
CA GLY A 75 16.52 -22.80 -20.11
C GLY A 75 17.60 -21.89 -20.68
N PHE A 76 17.55 -20.61 -20.36
CA PHE A 76 18.45 -19.60 -20.88
C PHE A 76 19.61 -19.22 -19.94
N GLY A 77 19.52 -19.55 -18.64
CA GLY A 77 20.56 -19.22 -17.65
C GLY A 77 20.70 -17.71 -17.35
N VAL A 78 19.75 -16.90 -17.78
CA VAL A 78 19.78 -15.43 -17.59
C VAL A 78 19.23 -14.98 -16.23
N GLN A 79 18.69 -15.93 -15.46
CA GLN A 79 18.09 -15.69 -14.15
C GLN A 79 18.64 -16.64 -13.09
N ASN A 80 18.53 -16.23 -11.81
CA ASN A 80 18.86 -17.11 -10.70
C ASN A 80 17.84 -18.27 -10.58
N PRO A 81 18.28 -19.52 -10.36
CA PRO A 81 17.40 -20.70 -10.23
C PRO A 81 16.33 -20.58 -9.14
N TRP A 82 16.52 -19.76 -8.12
CA TRP A 82 15.58 -19.58 -7.03
C TRP A 82 14.42 -18.61 -7.34
N VAL A 83 14.52 -17.80 -8.43
CA VAL A 83 13.53 -16.79 -8.79
C VAL A 83 12.11 -17.32 -8.93
N PRO A 84 11.83 -18.45 -9.62
CA PRO A 84 10.46 -18.95 -9.73
C PRO A 84 9.82 -19.28 -8.38
N PHE A 85 10.60 -19.82 -7.45
CA PHE A 85 10.12 -20.20 -6.11
C PHE A 85 9.90 -18.96 -5.23
N ALA A 86 10.83 -18.01 -5.26
CA ALA A 86 10.71 -16.76 -4.53
C ALA A 86 9.48 -15.96 -4.99
N PHE A 87 9.24 -15.88 -6.30
CA PHE A 87 8.05 -15.27 -6.87
C PHE A 87 6.75 -15.90 -6.32
N LEU A 88 6.66 -17.23 -6.28
CA LEU A 88 5.48 -17.93 -5.77
C LEU A 88 5.23 -17.67 -4.28
N THR A 89 6.27 -17.69 -3.45
CA THR A 89 6.13 -17.47 -2.00
C THR A 89 5.71 -16.05 -1.67
N GLY A 90 6.30 -15.04 -2.34
CA GLY A 90 5.92 -13.64 -2.15
C GLY A 90 4.44 -13.40 -2.44
N GLY A 91 3.93 -13.97 -3.54
CA GLY A 91 2.51 -13.91 -3.86
C GLY A 91 1.63 -14.65 -2.85
N PHE A 92 2.06 -15.82 -2.40
CA PHE A 92 1.32 -16.60 -1.40
C PHE A 92 1.19 -15.84 -0.07
N PHE A 93 2.27 -15.31 0.49
CA PHE A 93 2.22 -14.59 1.77
C PHE A 93 1.46 -13.27 1.67
N SER A 94 1.60 -12.54 0.56
CA SER A 94 0.81 -11.34 0.29
C SER A 94 -0.70 -11.64 0.22
N GLY A 95 -1.07 -12.69 -0.53
CA GLY A 95 -2.46 -13.14 -0.62
C GLY A 95 -3.00 -13.64 0.72
N LEU A 96 -2.20 -14.36 1.50
CA LEU A 96 -2.57 -14.83 2.83
C LEU A 96 -2.81 -13.67 3.81
N ALA A 97 -1.99 -12.62 3.75
CA ALA A 97 -2.19 -11.42 4.58
C ALA A 97 -3.53 -10.75 4.24
N GLY A 98 -3.83 -10.54 2.96
CA GLY A 98 -5.12 -9.99 2.51
C GLY A 98 -6.31 -10.87 2.93
N PHE A 99 -6.20 -12.19 2.79
CA PHE A 99 -7.23 -13.14 3.20
C PHE A 99 -7.54 -13.08 4.71
N ILE A 100 -6.51 -13.08 5.56
CA ILE A 100 -6.68 -13.01 7.03
C ILE A 100 -7.31 -11.67 7.42
N GLY A 101 -6.86 -10.56 6.80
CA GLY A 101 -7.41 -9.23 7.02
C GLY A 101 -8.90 -9.17 6.70
N MET A 102 -9.29 -9.52 5.47
CA MET A 102 -10.68 -9.54 5.02
C MET A 102 -11.55 -10.45 5.91
N LYS A 103 -11.07 -11.66 6.20
CA LYS A 103 -11.80 -12.58 7.09
C LYS A 103 -12.02 -11.97 8.47
N THR A 104 -11.02 -11.27 9.01
CA THR A 104 -11.15 -10.59 10.30
C THR A 104 -12.17 -9.46 10.24
N ALA A 105 -12.10 -8.60 9.21
CA ALA A 105 -13.00 -7.47 9.05
C ALA A 105 -14.46 -7.90 8.92
N THR A 106 -14.76 -8.91 8.10
CA THR A 106 -16.12 -9.46 7.92
C THR A 106 -16.70 -10.11 9.18
N TYR A 107 -15.86 -10.56 10.11
CA TYR A 107 -16.30 -11.03 11.42
C TYR A 107 -16.39 -9.91 12.45
N ALA A 108 -15.69 -8.81 12.25
CA ALA A 108 -15.61 -7.71 13.21
C ALA A 108 -16.75 -6.71 13.08
N SER A 109 -17.23 -6.41 11.87
CA SER A 109 -18.20 -5.33 11.62
C SER A 109 -19.51 -5.49 12.41
N GLY A 110 -20.20 -6.62 12.31
CA GLY A 110 -21.41 -6.87 13.11
C GLY A 110 -21.16 -6.84 14.63
N ARG A 111 -19.99 -7.35 15.08
CA ARG A 111 -19.59 -7.30 16.50
C ARG A 111 -19.28 -5.87 16.96
N THR A 112 -18.74 -5.05 16.09
CA THR A 112 -18.51 -3.61 16.34
C THR A 112 -19.84 -2.89 16.49
N ALA A 113 -20.81 -3.12 15.60
CA ALA A 113 -22.16 -2.57 15.69
C ALA A 113 -22.84 -2.98 17.02
N ASN A 114 -22.80 -4.25 17.39
CA ASN A 114 -23.37 -4.72 18.66
C ASN A 114 -22.61 -4.17 19.88
N ALA A 115 -21.29 -3.98 19.80
CA ALA A 115 -20.52 -3.34 20.87
C ALA A 115 -20.88 -1.85 21.00
N ALA A 116 -21.16 -1.16 19.89
CA ALA A 116 -21.61 0.24 19.88
C ALA A 116 -22.97 0.44 20.57
N ARG A 117 -23.82 -0.58 20.65
CA ARG A 117 -25.05 -0.57 21.48
C ARG A 117 -24.75 -0.31 22.96
N ARG A 118 -23.63 -0.84 23.46
CA ARG A 118 -23.18 -0.65 24.85
C ARG A 118 -22.56 0.72 25.09
N SER A 119 -21.59 1.09 24.23
CA SER A 119 -20.94 2.41 24.26
C SER A 119 -20.06 2.61 23.02
N LEU A 120 -19.78 3.89 22.69
CA LEU A 120 -18.86 4.28 21.63
C LEU A 120 -17.45 3.67 21.83
N ASN A 121 -16.93 3.69 23.06
CA ASN A 121 -15.61 3.13 23.39
C ASN A 121 -15.56 1.60 23.22
N ALA A 122 -16.67 0.89 23.47
CA ALA A 122 -16.75 -0.56 23.24
C ALA A 122 -16.67 -0.86 21.73
N GLY A 123 -17.41 -0.13 20.88
CA GLY A 123 -17.32 -0.23 19.43
C GLY A 123 -15.91 0.07 18.92
N LEU A 124 -15.31 1.18 19.35
CA LEU A 124 -13.92 1.55 18.99
C LEU A 124 -12.92 0.44 19.33
N LYS A 125 -13.00 -0.16 20.51
CA LYS A 125 -12.08 -1.23 20.94
C LYS A 125 -12.19 -2.47 20.07
N VAL A 126 -13.40 -2.87 19.67
CA VAL A 126 -13.60 -4.04 18.81
C VAL A 126 -13.06 -3.76 17.41
N ALA A 127 -13.45 -2.64 16.80
CA ALA A 127 -13.01 -2.26 15.47
C ALA A 127 -11.49 -2.08 15.38
N PHE A 128 -10.88 -1.31 16.29
CA PHE A 128 -9.45 -1.01 16.28
C PHE A 128 -8.58 -2.26 16.51
N ARG A 129 -8.98 -3.12 17.47
CA ARG A 129 -8.25 -4.38 17.70
C ARG A 129 -8.39 -5.34 16.53
N SER A 130 -9.49 -5.30 15.81
CA SER A 130 -9.69 -6.08 14.60
C SER A 130 -8.83 -5.54 13.44
N GLY A 131 -8.71 -4.22 13.30
CA GLY A 131 -7.73 -3.59 12.40
C GLY A 131 -6.29 -3.96 12.77
N ALA A 132 -5.97 -4.05 14.08
CA ALA A 132 -4.66 -4.47 14.55
C ALA A 132 -4.31 -5.93 14.17
N VAL A 133 -5.29 -6.82 14.03
CA VAL A 133 -5.06 -8.17 13.47
C VAL A 133 -4.46 -8.06 12.08
N MET A 134 -5.01 -7.19 11.24
CA MET A 134 -4.49 -6.96 9.87
C MET A 134 -3.07 -6.42 9.90
N GLY A 135 -2.83 -5.34 10.65
CA GLY A 135 -1.51 -4.71 10.73
C GLY A 135 -0.42 -5.66 11.21
N LEU A 136 -0.69 -6.41 12.29
CA LEU A 136 0.26 -7.37 12.85
C LEU A 136 0.44 -8.62 11.97
N THR A 137 -0.59 -9.03 11.23
CA THR A 137 -0.46 -10.13 10.25
C THR A 137 0.46 -9.75 9.11
N VAL A 138 0.30 -8.55 8.54
CA VAL A 138 1.13 -8.07 7.43
C VAL A 138 2.60 -8.00 7.83
N VAL A 139 2.92 -7.32 8.93
CA VAL A 139 4.33 -7.20 9.37
C VAL A 139 4.91 -8.53 9.86
N GLY A 140 4.09 -9.37 10.49
CA GLY A 140 4.50 -10.68 10.97
C GLY A 140 4.81 -11.65 9.82
N LEU A 141 3.93 -11.76 8.83
CA LEU A 141 4.15 -12.61 7.65
C LEU A 141 5.31 -12.08 6.80
N GLY A 142 5.46 -10.75 6.67
CA GLY A 142 6.57 -10.16 5.93
C GLY A 142 7.93 -10.50 6.54
N LEU A 143 8.08 -10.34 7.86
CA LEU A 143 9.33 -10.74 8.54
C LEU A 143 9.55 -12.25 8.51
N LEU A 144 8.49 -13.05 8.54
CA LEU A 144 8.59 -14.51 8.46
C LEU A 144 9.13 -14.94 7.09
N ASP A 145 8.60 -14.40 6.01
CA ASP A 145 9.02 -14.70 4.64
C ASP A 145 10.49 -14.31 4.42
N ILE A 146 10.86 -13.09 4.84
CA ILE A 146 12.26 -12.62 4.80
C ILE A 146 13.18 -13.55 5.61
N ALA A 147 12.78 -13.94 6.82
CA ALA A 147 13.59 -14.83 7.65
C ALA A 147 13.77 -16.23 7.04
N ILE A 148 12.70 -16.80 6.47
CA ILE A 148 12.74 -18.11 5.79
C ILE A 148 13.71 -18.05 4.61
N TRP A 149 13.58 -17.06 3.72
CA TRP A 149 14.44 -16.92 2.56
C TRP A 149 15.89 -16.64 2.95
N TRP A 150 16.13 -15.83 3.96
CA TRP A 150 17.49 -15.60 4.46
C TRP A 150 18.15 -16.89 4.94
N ILE A 151 17.44 -17.74 5.71
CA ILE A 151 17.94 -19.02 6.20
C ILE A 151 18.20 -19.98 5.04
N LEU A 152 17.23 -20.13 4.12
CA LEU A 152 17.34 -21.06 2.99
C LEU A 152 18.50 -20.69 2.07
N LEU A 153 18.59 -19.44 1.64
CA LEU A 153 19.64 -19.02 0.71
C LEU A 153 21.02 -19.07 1.33
N ASN A 154 21.16 -18.73 2.62
CA ASN A 154 22.44 -18.91 3.32
C ASN A 154 22.90 -20.38 3.38
N ALA A 155 21.95 -21.32 3.45
CA ALA A 155 22.26 -22.75 3.49
C ALA A 155 22.61 -23.32 2.11
N PHE A 156 21.96 -22.86 1.04
CA PHE A 156 22.03 -23.49 -0.27
C PHE A 156 22.82 -22.73 -1.34
N VAL A 157 23.00 -21.39 -1.18
CA VAL A 157 23.79 -20.61 -2.15
C VAL A 157 25.28 -20.78 -1.85
N VAL A 158 26.03 -21.14 -2.89
CA VAL A 158 27.49 -21.28 -2.83
C VAL A 158 28.11 -20.38 -3.89
N GLU A 159 29.00 -19.48 -3.46
CA GLU A 159 29.74 -18.56 -4.32
C GLU A 159 31.23 -18.60 -4.02
N ALA A 160 32.04 -18.02 -4.91
CA ALA A 160 33.49 -18.03 -4.80
C ALA A 160 34.02 -17.27 -3.56
N SER A 161 33.29 -16.24 -3.12
CA SER A 161 33.60 -15.48 -1.90
C SER A 161 32.33 -15.25 -1.08
N GLU A 162 32.49 -15.13 0.25
CA GLU A 162 31.37 -14.84 1.15
C GLU A 162 30.76 -13.44 0.86
N ALA A 163 31.58 -12.48 0.45
CA ALA A 163 31.08 -11.15 0.05
C ALA A 163 30.16 -11.21 -1.17
N GLN A 164 30.53 -11.98 -2.17
CA GLN A 164 29.71 -12.18 -3.37
C GLN A 164 28.45 -12.99 -3.06
N LYS A 165 28.54 -14.01 -2.21
CA LYS A 165 27.40 -14.77 -1.72
C LYS A 165 26.33 -13.89 -1.09
N LEU A 166 26.71 -12.93 -0.22
CA LEU A 166 25.77 -12.00 0.43
C LEU A 166 25.05 -11.12 -0.60
N VAL A 167 25.73 -10.65 -1.65
CA VAL A 167 25.12 -9.87 -2.74
C VAL A 167 24.12 -10.76 -3.51
N VAL A 168 24.51 -11.97 -3.90
CA VAL A 168 23.62 -12.89 -4.62
C VAL A 168 22.39 -13.28 -3.81
N ILE A 169 22.55 -13.52 -2.51
CA ILE A 169 21.42 -13.83 -1.62
C ILE A 169 20.43 -12.67 -1.57
N THR A 170 20.91 -11.45 -1.28
CA THR A 170 20.03 -10.29 -1.10
C THR A 170 19.31 -9.89 -2.39
N THR A 171 19.96 -9.96 -3.53
CA THR A 171 19.32 -9.69 -4.83
C THR A 171 18.34 -10.81 -5.23
N THR A 172 18.66 -12.07 -4.94
CA THR A 172 17.71 -13.16 -5.12
C THR A 172 16.45 -12.96 -4.26
N MET A 173 16.62 -12.53 -3.01
CA MET A 173 15.48 -12.23 -2.13
C MET A 173 14.59 -11.12 -2.68
N LEU A 174 15.12 -10.11 -3.39
CA LEU A 174 14.30 -9.08 -4.04
C LEU A 174 13.22 -9.66 -4.96
N THR A 175 13.48 -10.81 -5.57
CA THR A 175 12.56 -11.41 -6.56
C THR A 175 11.25 -11.92 -5.95
N PHE A 176 11.21 -12.25 -4.65
CA PHE A 176 9.93 -12.53 -4.02
C PHE A 176 9.04 -11.27 -3.91
N GLY A 177 9.65 -10.09 -3.84
CA GLY A 177 8.92 -8.83 -3.93
C GLY A 177 8.09 -8.69 -5.19
N MET A 178 8.53 -9.23 -6.34
CA MET A 178 7.72 -9.24 -7.56
C MET A 178 6.44 -10.07 -7.40
N GLY A 179 6.52 -11.23 -6.71
CA GLY A 179 5.33 -12.03 -6.41
C GLY A 179 4.34 -11.26 -5.54
N ALA A 180 4.85 -10.60 -4.49
CA ALA A 180 4.05 -9.75 -3.62
C ALA A 180 3.41 -8.58 -4.40
N SER A 181 4.18 -7.89 -5.26
CA SER A 181 3.69 -6.79 -6.11
C SER A 181 2.61 -7.23 -7.08
N THR A 182 2.79 -8.39 -7.72
CA THR A 182 1.80 -8.95 -8.65
C THR A 182 0.49 -9.27 -7.91
N GLN A 183 0.58 -9.92 -6.75
CA GLN A 183 -0.60 -10.21 -5.92
C GLN A 183 -1.29 -8.93 -5.46
N ALA A 184 -0.52 -7.94 -5.00
CA ALA A 184 -1.03 -6.65 -4.55
C ALA A 184 -1.76 -5.90 -5.68
N LEU A 185 -1.21 -5.92 -6.90
CA LEU A 185 -1.83 -5.28 -8.06
C LEU A 185 -3.23 -5.88 -8.34
N PHE A 186 -3.33 -7.22 -8.45
CA PHE A 186 -4.61 -7.87 -8.68
C PHE A 186 -5.60 -7.64 -7.53
N ALA A 187 -5.13 -7.69 -6.28
CA ALA A 187 -5.97 -7.46 -5.12
C ALA A 187 -6.49 -6.02 -5.06
N ARG A 188 -5.61 -5.02 -5.29
CA ARG A 188 -5.98 -3.60 -5.17
C ARG A 188 -6.80 -3.11 -6.35
N VAL A 189 -6.40 -3.42 -7.60
CA VAL A 189 -7.14 -3.02 -8.79
C VAL A 189 -8.48 -3.74 -8.86
N GLY A 190 -8.49 -5.05 -8.69
CA GLY A 190 -9.72 -5.84 -8.73
C GLY A 190 -10.67 -5.49 -7.58
N GLY A 191 -10.15 -5.38 -6.36
CA GLY A 191 -10.91 -4.96 -5.18
C GLY A 191 -11.48 -3.55 -5.32
N GLY A 192 -10.67 -2.58 -5.76
CA GLY A 192 -11.10 -1.21 -5.97
C GLY A 192 -12.17 -1.06 -7.05
N ILE A 193 -12.04 -1.79 -8.18
CA ILE A 193 -13.09 -1.80 -9.22
C ILE A 193 -14.38 -2.41 -8.68
N TYR A 194 -14.27 -3.49 -7.89
CA TYR A 194 -15.44 -4.13 -7.27
C TYR A 194 -16.16 -3.17 -6.33
N THR A 195 -15.43 -2.62 -5.36
CA THR A 195 -15.96 -1.71 -4.33
C THR A 195 -16.66 -0.53 -4.98
N LYS A 196 -15.96 0.18 -5.85
CA LYS A 196 -16.51 1.42 -6.42
C LYS A 196 -17.56 1.20 -7.50
N ALA A 197 -17.64 0.01 -8.10
CA ALA A 197 -18.80 -0.35 -8.93
C ALA A 197 -20.06 -0.56 -8.09
N ALA A 198 -19.93 -1.17 -6.92
CA ALA A 198 -21.05 -1.39 -6.00
C ALA A 198 -21.52 -0.08 -5.36
N ASP A 199 -20.60 0.70 -4.83
CA ASP A 199 -20.81 1.98 -4.16
C ASP A 199 -21.47 3.01 -5.11
N VAL A 200 -20.87 3.29 -6.27
CA VAL A 200 -21.46 4.19 -7.29
C VAL A 200 -22.86 3.70 -7.74
N GLY A 201 -23.05 2.38 -7.85
CA GLY A 201 -24.36 1.80 -8.18
C GLY A 201 -25.40 2.01 -7.06
N ALA A 202 -24.99 1.84 -5.82
CA ALA A 202 -25.81 2.09 -4.64
C ALA A 202 -26.17 3.57 -4.49
N ASP A 203 -25.21 4.45 -4.69
CA ASP A 203 -25.37 5.90 -4.51
C ASP A 203 -26.23 6.55 -5.59
N ILE A 204 -25.92 6.30 -6.86
CA ILE A 204 -26.69 6.93 -7.96
C ILE A 204 -28.15 6.54 -7.90
N VAL A 205 -28.46 5.26 -7.79
CA VAL A 205 -29.86 4.80 -7.87
C VAL A 205 -30.55 4.87 -6.51
N GLY A 206 -29.86 4.54 -5.44
CA GLY A 206 -30.42 4.58 -4.08
C GLY A 206 -30.56 5.99 -3.54
N LYS A 207 -29.46 6.72 -3.43
CA LYS A 207 -29.44 8.04 -2.78
C LYS A 207 -29.96 9.16 -3.71
N VAL A 208 -29.49 9.21 -4.99
CA VAL A 208 -29.80 10.34 -5.87
C VAL A 208 -31.14 10.17 -6.59
N GLU A 209 -31.47 8.97 -7.09
CA GLU A 209 -32.72 8.75 -7.85
C GLU A 209 -33.91 8.39 -6.99
N SER A 210 -33.69 7.70 -5.84
CA SER A 210 -34.75 7.12 -5.02
C SER A 210 -34.87 7.73 -3.62
N ASP A 211 -34.01 8.68 -3.26
CA ASP A 211 -33.93 9.34 -1.94
C ASP A 211 -33.88 8.35 -0.76
N LEU A 212 -33.26 7.17 -0.97
CA LEU A 212 -33.05 6.19 0.09
C LEU A 212 -31.90 6.64 0.99
N PRO A 213 -31.99 6.43 2.31
CA PRO A 213 -30.86 6.60 3.21
C PRO A 213 -29.65 5.74 2.81
N GLU A 214 -28.48 6.13 3.25
CA GLU A 214 -27.27 5.31 3.15
C GLU A 214 -27.48 3.97 3.89
N ASP A 215 -26.99 2.88 3.32
CA ASP A 215 -27.14 1.51 3.84
C ASP A 215 -28.58 1.02 3.99
N ASP A 216 -29.53 1.56 3.26
CA ASP A 216 -30.91 1.13 3.34
C ASP A 216 -31.08 -0.34 2.88
N PRO A 217 -31.74 -1.20 3.67
CA PRO A 217 -31.95 -2.61 3.30
C PRO A 217 -32.77 -2.81 2.01
N ARG A 218 -33.49 -1.81 1.55
CA ARG A 218 -34.24 -1.84 0.29
C ARG A 218 -33.34 -1.68 -0.94
N ASN A 219 -32.13 -1.13 -0.77
CA ASN A 219 -31.18 -1.00 -1.86
C ASN A 219 -30.47 -2.31 -2.16
N PRO A 220 -30.61 -2.91 -3.34
CA PRO A 220 -30.01 -4.21 -3.69
C PRO A 220 -28.47 -4.19 -3.70
N ALA A 221 -27.84 -3.03 -3.85
CA ALA A 221 -26.40 -2.91 -3.93
C ALA A 221 -25.70 -2.80 -2.56
N THR A 222 -26.42 -2.52 -1.47
CA THR A 222 -25.82 -2.29 -0.13
C THR A 222 -24.95 -3.45 0.35
N ILE A 223 -25.35 -4.70 0.17
CA ILE A 223 -24.50 -5.85 0.55
C ILE A 223 -23.26 -5.94 -0.34
N ALA A 224 -23.38 -5.63 -1.66
CA ALA A 224 -22.24 -5.64 -2.55
C ALA A 224 -21.24 -4.53 -2.20
N ASP A 225 -21.71 -3.39 -1.77
CA ASP A 225 -20.93 -2.27 -1.27
C ASP A 225 -20.16 -2.65 -0.01
N ASN A 226 -20.84 -3.12 1.01
CA ASN A 226 -20.22 -3.64 2.25
C ASN A 226 -19.20 -4.77 1.99
N VAL A 227 -19.42 -5.63 0.99
CA VAL A 227 -18.43 -6.63 0.54
C VAL A 227 -17.22 -5.93 -0.06
N GLY A 228 -17.46 -4.87 -0.83
CA GLY A 228 -16.45 -4.08 -1.50
C GLY A 228 -15.38 -3.57 -0.54
N ASP A 229 -15.77 -2.90 0.54
CA ASP A 229 -14.85 -2.36 1.55
C ASP A 229 -13.93 -3.44 2.12
N ASN A 230 -14.47 -4.64 2.37
CA ASN A 230 -13.68 -5.75 2.90
C ASN A 230 -12.68 -6.30 1.87
N VAL A 231 -13.02 -6.34 0.59
CA VAL A 231 -12.12 -6.91 -0.44
C VAL A 231 -11.22 -5.86 -1.09
N GLY A 232 -11.67 -4.62 -1.23
CA GLY A 232 -10.90 -3.50 -1.79
C GLY A 232 -10.00 -2.84 -0.76
N ASP A 233 -10.60 -2.33 0.31
CA ASP A 233 -9.89 -1.51 1.28
C ASP A 233 -9.20 -2.31 2.38
N VAL A 234 -9.65 -3.51 2.73
CA VAL A 234 -8.92 -4.34 3.69
C VAL A 234 -7.98 -5.30 2.98
N ALA A 235 -8.47 -6.21 2.13
CA ALA A 235 -7.63 -7.22 1.51
C ALA A 235 -6.63 -6.62 0.50
N GLY A 236 -7.08 -5.68 -0.33
CA GLY A 236 -6.23 -5.01 -1.32
C GLY A 236 -5.13 -4.16 -0.68
N MET A 237 -5.46 -3.38 0.34
CA MET A 237 -4.50 -2.56 1.08
C MET A 237 -3.50 -3.41 1.86
N GLY A 238 -3.93 -4.52 2.45
CA GLY A 238 -3.04 -5.41 3.16
C GLY A 238 -1.99 -6.03 2.25
N ALA A 239 -2.36 -6.42 1.04
CA ALA A 239 -1.43 -6.92 0.04
C ALA A 239 -0.44 -5.83 -0.42
N ASP A 240 -0.91 -4.58 -0.64
CA ASP A 240 -0.07 -3.43 -1.02
C ASP A 240 0.96 -3.08 0.06
N LEU A 241 0.53 -3.01 1.32
CA LEU A 241 1.43 -2.68 2.43
C LEU A 241 2.37 -3.84 2.80
N TYR A 242 1.96 -5.10 2.59
CA TYR A 242 2.87 -6.24 2.64
C TYR A 242 4.01 -6.08 1.64
N GLU A 243 3.69 -5.77 0.38
CA GLU A 243 4.65 -5.50 -0.67
C GLU A 243 5.61 -4.35 -0.31
N SER A 244 5.06 -3.22 0.15
CA SER A 244 5.86 -2.04 0.53
C SER A 244 6.83 -2.35 1.67
N TYR A 245 6.36 -3.09 2.68
CA TYR A 245 7.15 -3.49 3.84
C TYR A 245 8.30 -4.42 3.45
N CYS A 246 8.01 -5.49 2.74
CA CYS A 246 9.02 -6.42 2.27
C CYS A 246 9.98 -5.75 1.27
N GLY A 247 9.45 -5.01 0.31
CA GLY A 247 10.24 -4.34 -0.72
C GLY A 247 11.25 -3.33 -0.16
N SER A 248 10.87 -2.56 0.88
CA SER A 248 11.77 -1.64 1.53
C SER A 248 12.90 -2.35 2.29
N ILE A 249 12.60 -3.41 3.02
CA ILE A 249 13.60 -4.20 3.75
C ILE A 249 14.57 -4.86 2.77
N LEU A 250 14.04 -5.53 1.75
CA LEU A 250 14.82 -6.27 0.76
C LEU A 250 15.73 -5.37 -0.09
N SER A 251 15.21 -4.25 -0.57
CA SER A 251 16.03 -3.28 -1.32
C SER A 251 17.14 -2.68 -0.45
N THR A 252 16.85 -2.40 0.83
CA THR A 252 17.87 -1.94 1.78
C THR A 252 18.91 -3.01 2.04
N MET A 253 18.53 -4.28 2.18
CA MET A 253 19.46 -5.41 2.32
C MET A 253 20.38 -5.53 1.11
N ALA A 254 19.83 -5.46 -0.10
CA ALA A 254 20.59 -5.55 -1.35
C ALA A 254 21.59 -4.38 -1.51
N LEU A 255 21.14 -3.15 -1.24
CA LEU A 255 21.99 -1.98 -1.27
C LEU A 255 23.04 -2.01 -0.17
N GLY A 256 22.72 -2.53 1.03
CA GLY A 256 23.67 -2.72 2.12
C GLY A 256 24.76 -3.73 1.77
N ALA A 257 24.42 -4.85 1.14
CA ALA A 257 25.36 -5.84 0.65
C ALA A 257 26.33 -5.24 -0.38
N SER A 258 25.84 -4.38 -1.28
CA SER A 258 26.65 -3.73 -2.31
C SER A 258 27.48 -2.57 -1.75
N ALA A 259 26.88 -1.66 -0.98
CA ALA A 259 27.56 -0.47 -0.44
C ALA A 259 28.74 -0.81 0.45
N PHE A 260 28.69 -1.93 1.16
CA PHE A 260 29.74 -2.38 2.06
C PHE A 260 30.57 -3.56 1.51
N TYR A 261 30.49 -3.82 0.20
CA TYR A 261 31.25 -4.90 -0.44
C TYR A 261 32.76 -4.79 -0.20
N ALA A 262 33.34 -3.61 -0.41
CA ALA A 262 34.76 -3.36 -0.17
C ALA A 262 35.18 -3.39 1.31
N ALA A 263 34.24 -3.16 2.24
CA ALA A 263 34.49 -3.22 3.68
C ALA A 263 34.50 -4.66 4.22
N GLY A 264 34.14 -5.64 3.40
CA GLY A 264 34.19 -7.06 3.68
C GLY A 264 32.91 -7.66 4.28
N PRO A 265 32.83 -9.00 4.34
CA PRO A 265 31.60 -9.74 4.67
C PRO A 265 31.00 -9.39 6.04
N ALA A 266 31.85 -9.08 7.04
CA ALA A 266 31.39 -8.73 8.38
C ALA A 266 30.57 -7.43 8.38
N MET A 267 30.99 -6.42 7.61
CA MET A 267 30.29 -5.14 7.53
C MET A 267 29.07 -5.23 6.64
N GLN A 268 29.15 -6.01 5.55
CA GLN A 268 27.98 -6.34 4.71
C GLN A 268 26.88 -7.00 5.55
N THR A 269 27.22 -8.01 6.35
CA THR A 269 26.24 -8.70 7.22
C THR A 269 25.56 -7.72 8.17
N LYS A 270 26.30 -6.79 8.77
CA LYS A 270 25.72 -5.73 9.62
C LYS A 270 24.75 -4.83 8.87
N ALA A 271 25.12 -4.39 7.67
CA ALA A 271 24.27 -3.55 6.83
C ALA A 271 23.02 -4.29 6.33
N ILE A 272 23.10 -5.59 6.09
CA ILE A 272 21.96 -6.45 5.74
C ILE A 272 21.02 -6.66 6.93
N LEU A 273 21.56 -6.87 8.14
CA LEU A 273 20.76 -7.11 9.34
C LEU A 273 20.05 -5.84 9.85
N ALA A 274 20.66 -4.67 9.66
CA ALA A 274 20.12 -3.40 10.17
C ALA A 274 18.65 -3.15 9.80
N PRO A 275 18.21 -3.21 8.52
CA PRO A 275 16.82 -3.00 8.16
C PRO A 275 15.89 -4.06 8.76
N MET A 276 16.31 -5.32 8.82
CA MET A 276 15.51 -6.39 9.42
C MET A 276 15.29 -6.15 10.92
N LEU A 277 16.30 -5.69 11.64
CA LEU A 277 16.22 -5.43 13.08
C LEU A 277 15.41 -4.17 13.41
N ILE A 278 15.51 -3.11 12.60
CA ILE A 278 14.66 -1.92 12.72
C ILE A 278 13.20 -2.33 12.55
N ALA A 279 12.90 -3.11 11.53
CA ALA A 279 11.57 -3.63 11.27
C ALA A 279 11.07 -4.52 12.42
N ALA A 280 11.89 -5.44 12.92
CA ALA A 280 11.56 -6.34 14.03
C ALA A 280 11.23 -5.60 15.33
N VAL A 281 12.02 -4.58 15.68
CA VAL A 281 11.73 -3.75 16.86
C VAL A 281 10.51 -2.87 16.63
N GLY A 282 10.33 -2.32 15.44
CA GLY A 282 9.13 -1.58 15.05
C GLY A 282 7.83 -2.39 15.27
N VAL A 283 7.86 -3.69 14.99
CA VAL A 283 6.74 -4.60 15.29
C VAL A 283 6.42 -4.63 16.79
N VAL A 284 7.42 -4.82 17.64
CA VAL A 284 7.22 -4.87 19.10
C VAL A 284 6.66 -3.54 19.62
N LEU A 285 7.19 -2.43 19.11
CA LEU A 285 6.75 -1.09 19.49
C LEU A 285 5.34 -0.78 18.98
N SER A 286 4.97 -1.29 17.80
CA SER A 286 3.58 -1.23 17.29
C SER A 286 2.63 -1.98 18.22
N VAL A 287 2.99 -3.19 18.68
CA VAL A 287 2.18 -3.95 19.64
C VAL A 287 1.96 -3.15 20.93
N ILE A 288 3.02 -2.56 21.50
CA ILE A 288 2.91 -1.73 22.70
C ILE A 288 1.98 -0.54 22.46
N SER A 289 2.15 0.16 21.34
CA SER A 289 1.40 1.35 21.00
C SER A 289 -0.09 1.06 20.74
N ILE A 290 -0.45 -0.11 20.18
CA ILE A 290 -1.84 -0.55 20.01
C ILE A 290 -2.59 -0.57 21.34
N PHE A 291 -1.95 -0.95 22.45
CA PHE A 291 -2.58 -0.95 23.76
C PHE A 291 -2.85 0.44 24.34
N THR A 292 -2.22 1.49 23.81
CA THR A 292 -2.42 2.87 24.28
C THR A 292 -3.67 3.54 23.70
N VAL A 293 -4.21 3.01 22.60
CA VAL A 293 -5.41 3.55 21.95
C VAL A 293 -6.64 3.23 22.82
N ARG A 294 -7.10 4.23 23.57
CA ARG A 294 -8.24 4.15 24.47
C ARG A 294 -8.92 5.50 24.58
N THR A 295 -10.25 5.50 24.75
CA THR A 295 -11.03 6.70 25.00
C THR A 295 -11.90 6.56 26.23
N LYS A 296 -12.41 7.67 26.74
CA LYS A 296 -13.41 7.70 27.81
C LYS A 296 -14.81 7.60 27.18
N GLU A 297 -15.80 7.15 27.93
CA GLU A 297 -17.19 7.19 27.50
C GLU A 297 -17.64 8.64 27.34
N GLY A 298 -18.46 8.90 26.30
CA GLY A 298 -18.87 10.27 25.94
C GLY A 298 -17.81 11.09 25.23
N ALA A 299 -16.71 10.48 24.76
CA ALA A 299 -15.69 11.17 23.99
C ALA A 299 -16.23 11.61 22.63
N GLY A 300 -16.05 12.88 22.28
CA GLY A 300 -16.34 13.38 20.94
C GLY A 300 -15.24 13.03 19.92
N MET A 301 -15.50 13.29 18.62
CA MET A 301 -14.64 13.01 17.48
C MET A 301 -13.19 13.46 17.69
N ALA A 302 -12.99 14.71 18.16
CA ALA A 302 -11.65 15.25 18.39
C ALA A 302 -10.82 14.45 19.43
N GLN A 303 -11.49 13.89 20.45
CA GLN A 303 -10.81 13.08 21.47
C GLN A 303 -10.46 11.69 20.92
N LEU A 304 -11.31 11.13 20.05
CA LEU A 304 -11.08 9.85 19.36
C LEU A 304 -9.86 9.96 18.43
N LEU A 305 -9.83 10.99 17.56
CA LEU A 305 -8.70 11.31 16.68
C LEU A 305 -7.40 11.49 17.48
N LYS A 306 -7.47 12.23 18.60
CA LYS A 306 -6.32 12.45 19.46
C LYS A 306 -5.78 11.14 20.07
N SER A 307 -6.66 10.21 20.44
CA SER A 307 -6.28 8.91 20.99
C SER A 307 -5.58 8.03 19.94
N MET A 308 -6.10 7.98 18.72
CA MET A 308 -5.49 7.21 17.62
C MET A 308 -4.16 7.83 17.19
N SER A 309 -4.12 9.15 16.98
CA SER A 309 -2.88 9.88 16.66
C SER A 309 -1.82 9.76 17.76
N PHE A 310 -2.22 9.66 19.04
CA PHE A 310 -1.29 9.42 20.13
C PHE A 310 -0.61 8.06 19.99
N GLY A 311 -1.35 7.01 19.66
CA GLY A 311 -0.80 5.67 19.46
C GLY A 311 0.21 5.62 18.30
N THR A 312 -0.12 6.20 17.16
CA THR A 312 0.78 6.23 15.99
C THR A 312 2.02 7.11 16.22
N ASN A 313 1.85 8.28 16.84
CA ASN A 313 2.98 9.16 17.19
C ASN A 313 3.90 8.53 18.24
N LEU A 314 3.34 7.83 19.24
CA LEU A 314 4.12 7.11 20.23
C LEU A 314 4.98 6.01 19.58
N ALA A 315 4.39 5.25 18.65
CA ALA A 315 5.14 4.25 17.88
C ALA A 315 6.29 4.89 17.09
N ALA A 316 6.05 6.02 16.43
CA ALA A 316 7.07 6.74 15.68
C ALA A 316 8.21 7.25 16.58
N ILE A 317 7.89 7.86 17.71
CA ILE A 317 8.89 8.36 18.67
C ILE A 317 9.70 7.19 19.24
N LEU A 318 9.05 6.13 19.70
CA LEU A 318 9.74 4.97 20.25
C LEU A 318 10.60 4.27 19.19
N SER A 319 10.12 4.14 17.94
CA SER A 319 10.91 3.58 16.83
C SER A 319 12.13 4.45 16.52
N GLY A 320 11.96 5.78 16.50
CA GLY A 320 13.08 6.70 16.33
C GLY A 320 14.15 6.54 17.41
N VAL A 321 13.76 6.52 18.68
CA VAL A 321 14.70 6.33 19.81
C VAL A 321 15.34 4.95 19.76
N ALA A 322 14.56 3.89 19.56
CA ALA A 322 15.06 2.51 19.51
C ALA A 322 16.05 2.29 18.36
N THR A 323 15.89 2.98 17.23
CA THR A 323 16.81 2.88 16.08
C THR A 323 18.25 3.25 16.47
N PHE A 324 18.46 4.29 17.27
CA PHE A 324 19.81 4.64 17.74
C PHE A 324 20.45 3.51 18.53
N GLY A 325 19.69 2.86 19.43
CA GLY A 325 20.16 1.70 20.18
C GLY A 325 20.47 0.49 19.29
N ILE A 326 19.58 0.18 18.34
CA ILE A 326 19.73 -0.95 17.43
C ILE A 326 20.97 -0.76 16.55
N LEU A 327 21.12 0.40 15.92
CA LEU A 327 22.22 0.66 15.01
C LEU A 327 23.56 0.78 15.76
N ALA A 328 23.54 1.28 17.00
CA ALA A 328 24.72 1.22 17.87
C ALA A 328 25.15 -0.21 18.22
N LEU A 329 24.19 -1.12 18.43
CA LEU A 329 24.46 -2.56 18.64
C LEU A 329 24.99 -3.24 17.37
N VAL A 330 24.44 -2.91 16.21
CA VAL A 330 24.79 -3.55 14.91
C VAL A 330 26.14 -3.05 14.41
N PHE A 331 26.32 -1.75 14.26
CA PHE A 331 27.52 -1.15 13.68
C PHE A 331 28.64 -0.96 14.70
N GLY A 332 28.31 -0.89 16.00
CA GLY A 332 29.24 -0.52 17.07
C GLY A 332 29.38 0.99 17.21
N THR A 333 29.66 1.46 18.41
CA THR A 333 29.78 2.90 18.73
C THR A 333 31.13 3.52 18.37
N GLN A 334 32.10 2.70 17.90
CA GLN A 334 33.44 3.17 17.55
C GLN A 334 33.48 3.94 16.22
N ASN A 335 32.58 3.64 15.31
CA ASN A 335 32.44 4.32 14.01
C ASN A 335 31.25 5.29 14.04
N SER A 336 31.29 6.33 13.23
CA SER A 336 30.15 7.28 13.11
C SER A 336 28.92 6.72 12.40
N ASP A 337 29.02 5.59 11.73
CA ASP A 337 27.95 5.03 10.87
C ASP A 337 26.65 4.77 11.61
N TRP A 338 26.69 4.32 12.87
CA TRP A 338 25.50 4.02 13.65
C TRP A 338 24.58 5.23 13.84
N TRP A 339 25.14 6.40 14.14
CA TRP A 339 24.31 7.59 14.33
C TRP A 339 23.95 8.27 12.99
N HIS A 340 24.82 8.20 11.97
CA HIS A 340 24.54 8.66 10.62
C HIS A 340 23.31 7.95 10.03
N PHE A 341 23.28 6.62 10.05
CA PHE A 341 22.13 5.86 9.59
C PHE A 341 20.91 6.02 10.50
N SER A 342 21.10 6.21 11.81
CA SER A 342 19.98 6.54 12.71
C SER A 342 19.31 7.86 12.32
N CYS A 343 20.07 8.87 11.97
CA CYS A 343 19.54 10.13 11.45
C CYS A 343 18.85 9.96 10.07
N SER A 344 19.38 9.09 9.22
CA SER A 344 18.73 8.73 7.96
C SER A 344 17.36 8.08 8.21
N VAL A 345 17.25 7.12 9.11
CA VAL A 345 15.99 6.50 9.53
C VAL A 345 15.01 7.54 10.10
N LEU A 346 15.51 8.43 10.94
CA LEU A 346 14.69 9.48 11.55
C LEU A 346 14.13 10.44 10.49
N SER A 347 14.88 10.75 9.42
CA SER A 347 14.38 11.57 8.32
C SER A 347 13.18 10.94 7.63
N GLY A 348 13.20 9.61 7.43
CA GLY A 348 12.06 8.86 6.89
C GLY A 348 10.84 8.87 7.81
N LEU A 349 11.05 8.63 9.12
CA LEU A 349 9.99 8.71 10.12
C LEU A 349 9.32 10.09 10.16
N ILE A 350 10.13 11.15 10.17
CA ILE A 350 9.62 12.55 10.17
C ILE A 350 8.84 12.82 8.89
N ALA A 351 9.34 12.40 7.72
CA ALA A 351 8.62 12.56 6.47
C ALA A 351 7.25 11.87 6.51
N GLY A 352 7.16 10.65 7.06
CA GLY A 352 5.90 9.93 7.25
C GLY A 352 4.90 10.70 8.12
N VAL A 353 5.36 11.25 9.23
CA VAL A 353 4.52 12.08 10.12
C VAL A 353 4.06 13.38 9.42
N VAL A 354 4.95 14.05 8.69
CA VAL A 354 4.63 15.30 7.96
C VAL A 354 3.61 15.01 6.86
N ILE A 355 3.78 13.95 6.08
CA ILE A 355 2.84 13.56 5.02
C ILE A 355 1.47 13.21 5.62
N GLY A 356 1.44 12.41 6.69
CA GLY A 356 0.20 12.09 7.37
C GLY A 356 -0.55 13.33 7.87
N LYS A 357 0.16 14.28 8.48
CA LYS A 357 -0.43 15.54 8.95
C LYS A 357 -0.87 16.45 7.80
N ALA A 358 -0.12 16.50 6.71
CA ALA A 358 -0.52 17.25 5.52
C ALA A 358 -1.80 16.65 4.90
N THR A 359 -1.89 15.34 4.79
CA THR A 359 -3.09 14.66 4.31
C THR A 359 -4.28 14.94 5.21
N GLU A 360 -4.14 14.79 6.54
CA GLU A 360 -5.17 15.13 7.52
C GLU A 360 -5.67 16.58 7.34
N TYR A 361 -4.75 17.53 7.16
CA TYR A 361 -5.09 18.94 6.97
C TYR A 361 -5.92 19.21 5.70
N TYR A 362 -5.60 18.55 4.60
CA TYR A 362 -6.30 18.76 3.33
C TYR A 362 -7.57 17.92 3.17
N THR A 363 -7.71 16.82 3.89
CA THR A 363 -8.83 15.88 3.70
C THR A 363 -9.85 15.90 4.83
N SER A 364 -9.49 16.27 6.06
CA SER A 364 -10.42 16.23 7.19
C SER A 364 -11.37 17.44 7.20
N HIS A 365 -12.65 17.17 7.46
CA HIS A 365 -13.69 18.21 7.62
C HIS A 365 -13.47 19.13 8.83
N SER A 366 -12.57 18.77 9.76
CA SER A 366 -12.17 19.62 10.88
C SER A 366 -11.35 20.83 10.44
N TYR A 367 -10.83 20.85 9.21
CA TYR A 367 -9.96 21.91 8.69
C TYR A 367 -10.59 22.68 7.55
N ARG A 368 -10.16 23.94 7.41
CA ARG A 368 -10.70 24.88 6.47
C ARG A 368 -10.66 24.49 4.96
N PRO A 369 -9.66 23.76 4.45
CA PRO A 369 -9.66 23.34 3.04
C PRO A 369 -10.90 22.53 2.66
N THR A 370 -11.25 21.52 3.44
CA THR A 370 -12.43 20.67 3.22
C THR A 370 -13.73 21.42 3.46
N GLN A 371 -13.78 22.30 4.49
CA GLN A 371 -14.95 23.15 4.74
C GLN A 371 -15.24 24.10 3.57
N LYS A 372 -14.20 24.74 2.98
CA LYS A 372 -14.33 25.55 1.78
C LYS A 372 -14.80 24.76 0.57
N LEU A 373 -14.34 23.51 0.45
CA LEU A 373 -14.83 22.61 -0.58
C LEU A 373 -16.33 22.35 -0.40
N ALA A 374 -16.77 22.07 0.82
CA ALA A 374 -18.20 21.92 1.12
C ALA A 374 -18.98 23.21 0.83
N GLU A 375 -18.47 24.40 1.19
CA GLU A 375 -19.09 25.70 0.89
C GLU A 375 -19.32 25.91 -0.62
N SER A 376 -18.48 25.32 -1.50
CA SER A 376 -18.65 25.42 -2.95
C SER A 376 -19.90 24.70 -3.48
N SER A 377 -20.52 23.83 -2.68
CA SER A 377 -21.77 23.14 -3.00
C SER A 377 -22.98 24.08 -3.17
N ALA A 378 -22.91 25.26 -2.59
CA ALA A 378 -23.95 26.28 -2.74
C ALA A 378 -24.23 26.72 -4.20
N THR A 379 -23.26 26.49 -5.10
CA THR A 379 -23.38 26.79 -6.52
C THR A 379 -23.56 25.56 -7.40
N GLY A 380 -23.63 24.38 -6.81
CA GLY A 380 -23.94 23.11 -7.46
C GLY A 380 -22.76 22.16 -7.61
N PRO A 381 -22.97 20.96 -8.19
CA PRO A 381 -21.98 19.89 -8.23
C PRO A 381 -20.75 20.21 -9.08
N ALA A 382 -20.90 21.00 -10.15
CA ALA A 382 -19.77 21.36 -11.01
C ALA A 382 -18.67 22.12 -10.24
N THR A 383 -19.06 23.05 -9.38
CA THR A 383 -18.12 23.80 -8.54
C THR A 383 -17.48 22.96 -7.45
N VAL A 384 -18.20 21.97 -6.89
CA VAL A 384 -17.64 20.97 -5.98
C VAL A 384 -16.54 20.16 -6.66
N ILE A 385 -16.79 19.68 -7.88
CA ILE A 385 -15.81 18.92 -8.65
C ILE A 385 -14.56 19.77 -8.93
N ILE A 386 -14.73 20.98 -9.48
CA ILE A 386 -13.60 21.90 -9.78
C ILE A 386 -12.80 22.23 -8.52
N SER A 387 -13.49 22.55 -7.42
CA SER A 387 -12.84 22.91 -6.14
C SER A 387 -12.05 21.72 -5.56
N GLY A 388 -12.56 20.50 -5.63
CA GLY A 388 -11.87 19.31 -5.14
C GLY A 388 -10.66 18.92 -6.00
N VAL A 389 -10.75 19.07 -7.33
CA VAL A 389 -9.58 18.92 -8.21
C VAL A 389 -8.50 19.95 -7.85
N GLY A 390 -8.88 21.21 -7.68
CA GLY A 390 -7.96 22.27 -7.27
C GLY A 390 -7.32 22.03 -5.90
N LEU A 391 -8.12 21.60 -4.91
CA LEU A 391 -7.64 21.25 -3.58
C LEU A 391 -6.63 20.09 -3.62
N GLY A 392 -6.95 19.03 -4.36
CA GLY A 392 -6.05 17.89 -4.51
C GLY A 392 -4.73 18.28 -5.16
N MET A 393 -4.73 19.11 -6.21
CA MET A 393 -3.51 19.63 -6.83
C MET A 393 -2.65 20.40 -5.82
N LEU A 394 -3.25 21.28 -5.03
CA LEU A 394 -2.54 22.06 -3.99
C LEU A 394 -1.98 21.15 -2.89
N SER A 395 -2.68 20.08 -2.54
CA SER A 395 -2.29 19.16 -1.48
C SER A 395 -1.02 18.37 -1.78
N THR A 396 -0.58 18.31 -3.03
CA THR A 396 0.65 17.61 -3.43
C THR A 396 1.92 18.28 -2.94
N ALA A 397 1.88 19.60 -2.70
CA ALA A 397 3.07 20.41 -2.43
C ALA A 397 3.83 19.94 -1.18
N ILE A 398 3.14 19.77 -0.05
CA ILE A 398 3.79 19.40 1.22
C ILE A 398 4.35 17.96 1.15
N PRO A 399 3.61 16.93 0.72
CA PRO A 399 4.14 15.58 0.57
C PRO A 399 5.35 15.48 -0.36
N VAL A 400 5.32 16.17 -1.51
CA VAL A 400 6.44 16.17 -2.46
C VAL A 400 7.68 16.81 -1.85
N LEU A 401 7.54 17.98 -1.20
CA LEU A 401 8.66 18.63 -0.53
C LEU A 401 9.20 17.81 0.65
N ALA A 402 8.33 17.14 1.41
CA ALA A 402 8.72 16.27 2.51
C ALA A 402 9.55 15.06 2.02
N ILE A 403 9.12 14.40 0.93
CA ILE A 403 9.87 13.29 0.35
C ILE A 403 11.20 13.78 -0.25
N ALA A 404 11.19 14.90 -0.98
CA ALA A 404 12.44 15.47 -1.52
C ALA A 404 13.45 15.81 -0.42
N ALA A 405 12.97 16.42 0.68
CA ALA A 405 13.80 16.70 1.84
C ALA A 405 14.29 15.40 2.51
N ALA A 406 13.44 14.39 2.67
CA ALA A 406 13.82 13.11 3.24
C ALA A 406 14.90 12.40 2.40
N ILE A 407 14.79 12.40 1.06
CA ILE A 407 15.79 11.84 0.16
C ILE A 407 17.13 12.54 0.36
N ILE A 408 17.15 13.88 0.30
CA ILE A 408 18.40 14.65 0.42
C ILE A 408 19.00 14.48 1.80
N LEU A 409 18.21 14.63 2.87
CA LEU A 409 18.72 14.55 4.24
C LEU A 409 19.21 13.14 4.59
N SER A 410 18.46 12.08 4.22
CA SER A 410 18.89 10.72 4.51
C SER A 410 20.17 10.35 3.76
N PHE A 411 20.33 10.84 2.53
CA PHE A 411 21.55 10.67 1.75
C PHE A 411 22.72 11.39 2.41
N LEU A 412 22.55 12.68 2.74
CA LEU A 412 23.61 13.51 3.36
C LEU A 412 24.00 12.98 4.75
N PHE A 413 23.06 12.57 5.58
CA PHE A 413 23.36 11.92 6.84
C PHE A 413 24.21 10.66 6.63
N ALA A 414 23.85 9.79 5.68
CA ALA A 414 24.58 8.56 5.42
C ALA A 414 26.04 8.80 5.04
N ILE A 415 26.36 9.86 4.31
CA ILE A 415 27.73 10.22 3.91
C ILE A 415 28.43 11.19 4.89
N GLY A 416 27.79 11.51 6.03
CA GLY A 416 28.36 12.42 7.03
C GLY A 416 28.44 13.87 6.60
N PHE A 417 27.57 14.35 5.72
CA PHE A 417 27.53 15.71 5.14
C PHE A 417 28.77 16.10 4.31
N ASP A 418 29.55 15.12 3.86
CA ASP A 418 30.65 15.40 2.94
C ASP A 418 30.11 15.57 1.51
N VAL A 419 29.69 16.79 1.20
CA VAL A 419 29.12 17.15 -0.10
C VAL A 419 30.14 17.00 -1.24
N ASN A 420 31.44 17.14 -0.95
CA ASN A 420 32.49 17.05 -1.95
C ASN A 420 32.67 15.61 -2.47
N SER A 421 32.42 14.61 -1.61
CA SER A 421 32.49 13.19 -1.98
C SER A 421 31.17 12.63 -2.51
N MET A 422 30.09 13.43 -2.57
CA MET A 422 28.74 12.98 -2.88
C MET A 422 28.64 12.14 -4.18
N MET A 423 29.44 12.47 -5.18
CA MET A 423 29.49 11.78 -6.47
C MET A 423 30.64 10.77 -6.58
N GLU A 424 31.33 10.47 -5.49
CA GLU A 424 32.27 9.35 -5.43
C GLU A 424 31.51 8.02 -5.30
N ALA A 425 32.02 6.97 -5.94
CA ALA A 425 31.34 5.68 -6.02
C ALA A 425 30.93 5.11 -4.64
N ALA A 426 31.84 5.15 -3.67
CA ALA A 426 31.58 4.64 -2.32
C ALA A 426 30.53 5.48 -1.58
N SER A 427 30.61 6.81 -1.67
CA SER A 427 29.67 7.73 -1.03
C SER A 427 28.28 7.64 -1.68
N LEU A 428 28.20 7.50 -3.00
CA LEU A 428 26.93 7.33 -3.69
C LEU A 428 26.19 6.06 -3.24
N SER A 429 26.88 4.92 -3.20
CA SER A 429 26.27 3.66 -2.74
C SER A 429 25.84 3.73 -1.27
N LYS A 430 26.67 4.35 -0.40
CA LYS A 430 26.37 4.56 1.01
C LYS A 430 25.18 5.52 1.21
N GLY A 431 25.11 6.59 0.42
CA GLY A 431 24.00 7.55 0.41
C GLY A 431 22.69 6.92 -0.02
N LEU A 432 22.71 6.10 -1.08
CA LEU A 432 21.53 5.35 -1.52
C LEU A 432 21.05 4.33 -0.49
N TYR A 433 21.97 3.66 0.20
CA TYR A 433 21.65 2.85 1.37
C TYR A 433 20.98 3.68 2.48
N GLY A 434 21.43 4.92 2.72
CA GLY A 434 20.81 5.86 3.65
C GLY A 434 19.38 6.21 3.30
N VAL A 435 19.07 6.39 1.99
CA VAL A 435 17.70 6.62 1.54
C VAL A 435 16.84 5.37 1.70
N ALA A 436 17.41 4.21 1.40
CA ALA A 436 16.70 2.94 1.53
C ALA A 436 16.35 2.63 3.00
N ILE A 437 17.28 2.84 3.92
CA ILE A 437 17.03 2.60 5.35
C ILE A 437 16.05 3.64 5.95
N ALA A 438 15.94 4.83 5.35
CA ALA A 438 14.91 5.82 5.71
C ALA A 438 13.50 5.31 5.32
N ALA A 439 13.35 4.61 4.20
CA ALA A 439 12.10 3.95 3.83
C ALA A 439 11.70 2.87 4.85
N VAL A 440 12.65 2.06 5.29
CA VAL A 440 12.41 1.07 6.37
C VAL A 440 12.04 1.76 7.68
N GLY A 441 12.69 2.87 8.01
CA GLY A 441 12.35 3.70 9.17
C GLY A 441 10.90 4.18 9.12
N MET A 442 10.46 4.73 8.00
CA MET A 442 9.07 5.14 7.81
C MET A 442 8.11 3.96 8.02
N LEU A 443 8.40 2.80 7.45
CA LEU A 443 7.57 1.60 7.55
C LEU A 443 7.71 0.84 8.88
N SER A 444 8.62 1.22 9.77
CA SER A 444 8.78 0.59 11.09
C SER A 444 7.53 0.70 11.97
N THR A 445 6.68 1.70 11.73
CA THR A 445 5.40 1.90 12.43
C THR A 445 4.21 1.22 11.75
N LEU A 446 4.44 0.45 10.68
CA LEU A 446 3.37 -0.09 9.83
C LEU A 446 2.35 -0.92 10.61
N GLY A 447 2.77 -1.67 11.63
CA GLY A 447 1.86 -2.51 12.42
C GLY A 447 0.70 -1.75 13.04
N ILE A 448 0.94 -0.56 13.60
CA ILE A 448 -0.12 0.29 14.15
C ILE A 448 -0.76 1.18 13.08
N THR A 449 0.01 1.67 12.11
CA THR A 449 -0.53 2.51 11.04
C THR A 449 -1.58 1.74 10.22
N LEU A 450 -1.28 0.50 9.85
CA LEU A 450 -2.24 -0.35 9.15
C LEU A 450 -3.42 -0.75 10.06
N ALA A 451 -3.22 -0.82 11.37
CA ALA A 451 -4.33 -1.04 12.30
C ALA A 451 -5.32 0.13 12.30
N THR A 452 -4.83 1.38 12.19
CA THR A 452 -5.69 2.57 12.09
C THR A 452 -6.39 2.67 10.74
N ASP A 453 -5.76 2.17 9.69
CA ASP A 453 -6.28 2.20 8.34
C ASP A 453 -7.37 1.12 8.14
N ALA A 454 -7.10 -0.12 8.51
CA ALA A 454 -8.06 -1.22 8.46
C ALA A 454 -9.25 -1.07 9.43
N TYR A 455 -9.14 -0.17 10.41
CA TYR A 455 -10.25 0.21 11.29
C TYR A 455 -11.40 0.86 10.50
N GLY A 456 -11.11 1.71 9.51
CA GLY A 456 -12.10 2.47 8.75
C GLY A 456 -13.18 1.57 8.12
N PRO A 457 -12.83 0.64 7.22
CA PRO A 457 -13.80 -0.26 6.60
C PRO A 457 -14.59 -1.13 7.59
N ILE A 458 -13.99 -1.46 8.76
CA ILE A 458 -14.69 -2.22 9.81
C ILE A 458 -15.76 -1.34 10.48
N ALA A 459 -15.47 -0.06 10.70
CA ALA A 459 -16.39 0.90 11.31
C ALA A 459 -17.54 1.25 10.36
N ASP A 460 -17.23 1.48 9.09
CA ASP A 460 -18.19 1.75 8.02
C ASP A 460 -19.18 0.58 7.88
N ASN A 461 -18.70 -0.62 7.66
CA ASN A 461 -19.54 -1.83 7.61
C ASN A 461 -20.31 -2.11 8.93
N ALA A 462 -19.85 -1.60 10.07
CA ALA A 462 -20.62 -1.65 11.31
C ALA A 462 -21.82 -0.68 11.27
N GLY A 463 -21.65 0.48 10.65
CA GLY A 463 -22.73 1.41 10.32
C GLY A 463 -23.77 0.79 9.41
N GLY A 464 -23.31 0.16 8.31
CA GLY A 464 -24.18 -0.56 7.39
C GLY A 464 -24.96 -1.69 8.07
N ASN A 465 -24.30 -2.49 8.92
CA ASN A 465 -24.98 -3.54 9.68
C ASN A 465 -26.02 -2.96 10.66
N ALA A 466 -25.71 -1.84 11.32
CA ALA A 466 -26.64 -1.18 12.26
C ALA A 466 -27.88 -0.64 11.52
N GLN A 467 -27.69 0.02 10.36
CA GLN A 467 -28.77 0.56 9.53
C GLN A 467 -29.66 -0.55 8.97
N MET A 468 -29.05 -1.55 8.30
CA MET A 468 -29.79 -2.68 7.70
C MET A 468 -30.51 -3.54 8.74
N SER A 469 -30.05 -3.52 10.00
CA SER A 469 -30.69 -4.24 11.12
C SER A 469 -31.73 -3.41 11.84
N GLU A 470 -31.98 -2.18 11.40
CA GLU A 470 -32.95 -1.24 11.99
C GLU A 470 -32.73 -1.11 13.52
N LEU A 471 -31.45 -0.94 13.94
CA LEU A 471 -31.12 -0.76 15.37
C LEU A 471 -31.57 0.63 15.84
N GLU A 472 -31.52 0.81 17.17
CA GLU A 472 -31.89 2.07 17.83
C GLU A 472 -31.05 3.24 17.22
N PRO A 473 -31.65 4.44 16.97
CA PRO A 473 -30.97 5.58 16.34
C PRO A 473 -29.64 5.98 17.00
N GLU A 474 -29.56 5.88 18.32
CA GLU A 474 -28.33 6.13 19.09
C GLU A 474 -27.16 5.22 18.68
N VAL A 475 -27.46 4.00 18.22
CA VAL A 475 -26.42 3.06 17.76
C VAL A 475 -25.88 3.54 16.41
N ARG A 476 -26.75 3.97 15.51
CA ARG A 476 -26.37 4.54 14.22
C ARG A 476 -25.52 5.80 14.44
N GLU A 477 -25.93 6.72 15.32
CA GLU A 477 -25.14 7.91 15.66
C GLU A 477 -23.71 7.54 16.13
N ARG A 478 -23.58 6.50 16.97
CA ARG A 478 -22.27 6.04 17.46
C ARG A 478 -21.45 5.41 16.35
N THR A 479 -22.06 4.62 15.46
CA THR A 479 -21.35 4.03 14.32
C THR A 479 -20.96 5.07 13.30
N ASP A 480 -21.77 6.10 13.05
CA ASP A 480 -21.42 7.23 12.17
C ASP A 480 -20.21 8.02 12.71
N VAL A 481 -20.10 8.20 14.04
CA VAL A 481 -18.91 8.81 14.65
C VAL A 481 -17.67 7.93 14.46
N LEU A 482 -17.81 6.60 14.55
CA LEU A 482 -16.72 5.67 14.31
C LEU A 482 -16.30 5.66 12.83
N ASP A 483 -17.25 5.73 11.91
CA ASP A 483 -17.01 5.80 10.48
C ASP A 483 -16.30 7.13 10.08
N ALA A 484 -16.78 8.26 10.55
CA ALA A 484 -16.13 9.55 10.30
C ALA A 484 -14.68 9.61 10.81
N LEU A 485 -14.40 8.94 11.96
CA LEU A 485 -13.03 8.72 12.44
C LEU A 485 -12.25 7.84 11.47
N GLY A 486 -12.87 6.77 10.96
CA GLY A 486 -12.31 5.83 9.99
C GLY A 486 -11.88 6.52 8.70
N ASN A 487 -12.74 7.34 8.11
CA ASN A 487 -12.45 8.09 6.88
C ASN A 487 -11.23 9.02 7.04
N THR A 488 -11.12 9.70 8.17
CA THR A 488 -9.96 10.58 8.44
C THR A 488 -8.67 9.78 8.63
N THR A 489 -8.72 8.66 9.35
CA THR A 489 -7.54 7.83 9.60
C THR A 489 -7.12 7.06 8.34
N ALA A 490 -8.07 6.57 7.53
CA ALA A 490 -7.80 5.92 6.26
C ALA A 490 -7.14 6.87 5.25
N ALA A 491 -7.60 8.14 5.16
CA ALA A 491 -6.94 9.13 4.33
C ALA A 491 -5.48 9.36 4.75
N THR A 492 -5.22 9.45 6.06
CA THR A 492 -3.86 9.60 6.62
C THR A 492 -2.99 8.38 6.32
N GLY A 493 -3.54 7.16 6.45
CA GLY A 493 -2.88 5.90 6.13
C GLY A 493 -2.52 5.79 4.64
N LYS A 494 -3.43 6.20 3.74
CA LYS A 494 -3.16 6.27 2.30
C LYS A 494 -2.01 7.25 1.99
N GLY A 495 -1.99 8.43 2.60
CA GLY A 495 -0.88 9.38 2.46
C GLY A 495 0.46 8.79 2.90
N PHE A 496 0.49 8.08 4.03
CA PHE A 496 1.66 7.36 4.53
C PHE A 496 2.10 6.26 3.55
N ALA A 497 1.16 5.45 3.03
CA ALA A 497 1.44 4.40 2.04
C ALA A 497 2.07 4.95 0.76
N ILE A 498 1.54 6.07 0.25
CA ILE A 498 2.05 6.75 -0.95
C ILE A 498 3.47 7.28 -0.72
N GLY A 499 3.74 7.92 0.43
CA GLY A 499 5.06 8.43 0.77
C GLY A 499 6.10 7.32 0.94
N SER A 500 5.74 6.24 1.63
CA SER A 500 6.63 5.08 1.80
C SER A 500 6.94 4.38 0.47
N ALA A 501 5.95 4.31 -0.42
CA ALA A 501 6.13 3.75 -1.76
C ALA A 501 7.14 4.55 -2.60
N ALA A 502 7.15 5.88 -2.47
CA ALA A 502 8.11 6.74 -3.18
C ALA A 502 9.56 6.48 -2.74
N LEU A 503 9.82 6.41 -1.42
CA LEU A 503 11.15 6.09 -0.91
C LEU A 503 11.57 4.65 -1.26
N THR A 504 10.66 3.69 -1.16
CA THR A 504 10.90 2.30 -1.53
C THR A 504 11.21 2.16 -3.03
N ALA A 505 10.48 2.85 -3.89
CA ALA A 505 10.70 2.80 -5.34
C ALA A 505 12.07 3.37 -5.73
N LEU A 506 12.56 4.41 -5.04
CA LEU A 506 13.92 4.91 -5.27
C LEU A 506 14.99 3.88 -4.82
N ALA A 507 14.77 3.19 -3.71
CA ALA A 507 15.64 2.11 -3.28
C ALA A 507 15.63 0.93 -4.28
N LEU A 508 14.47 0.59 -4.82
CA LEU A 508 14.33 -0.44 -5.86
C LEU A 508 15.00 -0.03 -7.19
N LEU A 509 14.92 1.24 -7.56
CA LEU A 509 15.63 1.76 -8.74
C LEU A 509 17.15 1.58 -8.58
N ALA A 510 17.69 1.90 -7.40
CA ALA A 510 19.11 1.67 -7.12
C ALA A 510 19.44 0.16 -7.12
N SER A 511 18.55 -0.69 -6.59
CA SER A 511 18.70 -2.15 -6.61
C SER A 511 18.65 -2.73 -8.03
N TYR A 512 17.90 -2.10 -8.96
CA TYR A 512 17.90 -2.48 -10.36
C TYR A 512 19.29 -2.32 -10.98
N ILE A 513 20.02 -1.25 -10.67
CA ILE A 513 21.38 -1.04 -11.14
C ILE A 513 22.32 -2.14 -10.63
N GLU A 514 22.15 -2.55 -9.38
CA GLU A 514 22.94 -3.66 -8.82
C GLU A 514 22.62 -5.01 -9.50
N GLU A 515 21.36 -5.26 -9.85
CA GLU A 515 21.00 -6.49 -10.58
C GLU A 515 21.54 -6.49 -12.02
N ILE A 516 21.60 -5.31 -12.68
CA ILE A 516 22.30 -5.16 -13.98
C ILE A 516 23.78 -5.52 -13.84
N LYS A 517 24.44 -5.05 -12.78
CA LYS A 517 25.84 -5.41 -12.49
C LYS A 517 26.02 -6.93 -12.36
N ILE A 518 25.12 -7.61 -11.65
CA ILE A 518 25.16 -9.07 -11.49
C ILE A 518 24.93 -9.77 -12.84
N ALA A 519 23.98 -9.30 -13.64
CA ALA A 519 23.70 -9.85 -14.96
C ALA A 519 24.93 -9.77 -15.89
N LEU A 520 25.59 -8.61 -15.93
CA LEU A 520 26.83 -8.41 -16.69
C LEU A 520 27.97 -9.29 -16.16
N SER A 521 28.09 -9.44 -14.85
CA SER A 521 29.09 -10.30 -14.21
C SER A 521 28.90 -11.77 -14.58
N ARG A 522 27.66 -12.24 -14.63
CA ARG A 522 27.31 -13.61 -15.08
C ARG A 522 27.67 -13.82 -16.56
N ALA A 523 27.49 -12.79 -17.39
CA ALA A 523 27.89 -12.83 -18.79
C ALA A 523 29.42 -12.74 -18.98
N GLY A 524 30.19 -12.48 -17.93
CA GLY A 524 31.65 -12.33 -17.99
C GLY A 524 32.11 -11.07 -18.73
N GLU A 525 31.29 -10.04 -18.76
CA GLU A 525 31.57 -8.83 -19.52
C GLU A 525 32.52 -7.85 -18.78
N MET A 526 33.38 -7.22 -19.57
CA MET A 526 34.16 -6.05 -19.17
C MET A 526 33.41 -4.80 -19.57
N ILE A 527 33.27 -3.85 -18.66
CA ILE A 527 32.52 -2.61 -18.88
C ILE A 527 33.44 -1.39 -18.95
N SER A 528 33.01 -0.36 -19.66
CA SER A 528 33.70 0.92 -19.73
C SER A 528 33.36 1.78 -18.52
N GLY A 529 34.14 1.63 -17.45
CA GLY A 529 33.96 2.39 -16.19
C GLY A 529 34.57 3.79 -16.23
N VAL A 530 34.47 4.51 -15.11
CA VAL A 530 34.97 5.90 -14.94
C VAL A 530 36.49 5.95 -15.09
N ALA A 531 37.20 4.96 -14.57
CA ALA A 531 38.66 4.88 -14.62
C ALA A 531 39.24 4.05 -15.82
N GLY A 532 38.35 3.49 -16.67
CA GLY A 532 38.75 2.62 -17.77
C GLY A 532 37.94 1.32 -17.83
N GLN A 533 38.51 0.26 -18.40
CA GLN A 533 37.89 -1.07 -18.45
C GLN A 533 37.92 -1.71 -17.04
N VAL A 534 36.75 -2.14 -16.55
CA VAL A 534 36.57 -2.76 -15.23
C VAL A 534 35.75 -4.04 -15.41
N ALA A 535 36.08 -5.11 -14.66
CA ALA A 535 35.22 -6.27 -14.62
C ALA A 535 33.86 -5.91 -14.01
N ALA A 536 32.78 -6.43 -14.57
CA ALA A 536 31.44 -6.10 -14.09
C ALA A 536 31.25 -6.43 -12.61
N SER A 537 31.90 -7.48 -12.08
CA SER A 537 31.88 -7.82 -10.64
C SER A 537 32.41 -6.72 -9.71
N ASP A 538 33.37 -5.95 -10.17
CA ASP A 538 34.07 -4.92 -9.40
C ASP A 538 33.58 -3.50 -9.70
N ALA A 539 32.63 -3.38 -10.62
CA ALA A 539 32.07 -2.11 -11.07
C ALA A 539 31.26 -1.41 -9.97
N SER A 540 31.41 -0.10 -9.92
CA SER A 540 30.55 0.77 -9.09
C SER A 540 29.24 1.11 -9.82
N ILE A 541 28.26 1.66 -9.09
CA ILE A 541 27.04 2.22 -9.69
C ILE A 541 27.38 3.26 -10.77
N LEU A 542 28.37 4.12 -10.53
CA LEU A 542 28.81 5.13 -11.52
C LEU A 542 29.39 4.51 -12.78
N ASP A 543 30.11 3.39 -12.67
CA ASP A 543 30.64 2.69 -13.82
C ASP A 543 29.52 2.14 -14.72
N ILE A 544 28.48 1.56 -14.10
CA ILE A 544 27.29 1.08 -14.80
C ILE A 544 26.55 2.22 -15.50
N LEU A 545 26.30 3.33 -14.77
CA LEU A 545 25.64 4.51 -15.34
C LEU A 545 26.41 5.09 -16.52
N LYS A 546 27.75 5.11 -16.44
CA LYS A 546 28.61 5.56 -17.54
C LYS A 546 28.59 4.57 -18.71
N HIS A 547 28.68 3.28 -18.45
CA HIS A 547 28.68 2.23 -19.49
C HIS A 547 27.44 2.32 -20.37
N PHE A 548 26.25 2.48 -19.78
CA PHE A 548 24.98 2.61 -20.49
C PHE A 548 24.64 4.06 -20.86
N ASN A 549 25.58 5.01 -20.68
CA ASN A 549 25.38 6.44 -20.97
C ASN A 549 24.07 6.98 -20.37
N VAL A 550 23.83 6.70 -19.10
CA VAL A 550 22.62 7.14 -18.40
C VAL A 550 22.72 8.62 -18.06
N SER A 551 22.21 9.44 -18.93
CA SER A 551 22.10 10.89 -18.74
C SER A 551 20.79 11.40 -19.34
N LEU A 552 20.29 12.54 -18.83
CA LEU A 552 19.08 13.16 -19.40
C LEU A 552 19.22 13.60 -20.85
N MET A 553 20.45 13.72 -21.36
CA MET A 553 20.72 14.03 -22.78
C MET A 553 20.66 12.77 -23.66
N ASN A 554 20.64 11.58 -23.09
CA ASN A 554 20.48 10.35 -23.86
C ASN A 554 19.01 10.20 -24.30
N PRO A 555 18.72 10.09 -25.61
CA PRO A 555 17.34 9.97 -26.11
C PRO A 555 16.59 8.76 -25.52
N SER A 556 17.27 7.63 -25.29
CA SER A 556 16.64 6.44 -24.70
C SER A 556 16.17 6.70 -23.26
N VAL A 557 16.98 7.40 -22.44
CA VAL A 557 16.59 7.82 -21.09
C VAL A 557 15.41 8.78 -21.15
N LEU A 558 15.48 9.81 -21.99
CA LEU A 558 14.43 10.82 -22.10
C LEU A 558 13.10 10.21 -22.59
N ALA A 559 13.16 9.32 -23.61
CA ALA A 559 11.99 8.57 -24.07
C ALA A 559 11.42 7.69 -22.95
N GLY A 560 12.28 7.01 -22.19
CA GLY A 560 11.88 6.25 -21.01
C GLY A 560 11.15 7.11 -19.98
N VAL A 561 11.65 8.30 -19.64
CA VAL A 561 10.99 9.25 -18.71
C VAL A 561 9.58 9.62 -19.19
N PHE A 562 9.41 9.95 -20.48
CA PHE A 562 8.09 10.25 -21.01
C PHE A 562 7.15 9.04 -20.96
N ILE A 563 7.64 7.85 -21.33
CA ILE A 563 6.85 6.63 -21.28
C ILE A 563 6.44 6.31 -19.82
N GLY A 564 7.36 6.42 -18.87
CA GLY A 564 7.08 6.20 -17.45
C GLY A 564 6.04 7.17 -16.89
N SER A 565 6.17 8.46 -17.22
CA SER A 565 5.20 9.47 -16.83
C SER A 565 3.83 9.21 -17.47
N MET A 566 3.79 8.86 -18.76
CA MET A 566 2.57 8.45 -19.45
C MET A 566 1.93 7.22 -18.80
N MET A 567 2.72 6.24 -18.37
CA MET A 567 2.19 5.01 -17.75
C MET A 567 1.33 5.29 -16.51
N ALA A 568 1.71 6.26 -15.68
CA ALA A 568 0.92 6.65 -14.51
C ALA A 568 -0.48 7.15 -14.92
N PHE A 569 -0.55 8.04 -15.90
CA PHE A 569 -1.81 8.57 -16.41
C PHE A 569 -2.63 7.53 -17.19
N LEU A 570 -1.98 6.74 -18.04
CA LEU A 570 -2.64 5.67 -18.79
C LEU A 570 -3.29 4.65 -17.85
N PHE A 571 -2.55 4.23 -16.84
CA PHE A 571 -3.04 3.28 -15.84
C PHE A 571 -4.25 3.84 -15.07
N CYS A 572 -4.19 5.11 -14.63
CA CYS A 572 -5.33 5.77 -14.00
C CYS A 572 -6.54 5.86 -14.93
N GLY A 573 -6.34 6.26 -16.17
CA GLY A 573 -7.42 6.34 -17.15
C GLY A 573 -8.09 4.97 -17.40
N LEU A 574 -7.29 3.91 -17.47
CA LEU A 574 -7.80 2.54 -17.63
C LEU A 574 -8.60 2.08 -16.41
N THR A 575 -8.09 2.31 -15.19
CA THR A 575 -8.77 1.91 -13.95
C THR A 575 -10.04 2.71 -13.69
N MET A 576 -10.03 4.02 -13.93
CA MET A 576 -11.21 4.86 -13.82
C MET A 576 -12.33 4.44 -14.83
N ASN A 577 -11.95 4.23 -16.08
CA ASN A 577 -12.91 3.74 -17.09
C ASN A 577 -13.42 2.34 -16.75
N ALA A 578 -12.60 1.49 -16.14
CA ALA A 578 -13.00 0.17 -15.67
C ALA A 578 -14.06 0.25 -14.57
N VAL A 579 -13.86 1.15 -13.57
CA VAL A 579 -14.89 1.43 -12.55
C VAL A 579 -16.17 1.93 -13.19
N GLY A 580 -16.10 2.91 -14.11
CA GLY A 580 -17.27 3.45 -14.79
C GLY A 580 -18.09 2.37 -15.56
N ARG A 581 -17.40 1.47 -16.30
CA ARG A 581 -18.07 0.36 -16.99
C ARG A 581 -18.70 -0.65 -16.04
N ALA A 582 -18.02 -0.94 -14.91
CA ALA A 582 -18.55 -1.85 -13.91
C ALA A 582 -19.75 -1.24 -13.17
N ALA A 583 -19.66 0.05 -12.79
CA ALA A 583 -20.73 0.80 -12.15
C ALA A 583 -22.01 0.88 -13.03
N GLN A 584 -21.86 1.10 -14.35
CA GLN A 584 -23.00 1.09 -15.27
C GLN A 584 -23.77 -0.23 -15.20
N LYS A 585 -23.09 -1.37 -15.11
CA LYS A 585 -23.75 -2.68 -14.98
C LYS A 585 -24.53 -2.80 -13.67
N MET A 586 -23.99 -2.23 -12.61
CA MET A 586 -24.63 -2.22 -11.30
C MET A 586 -25.85 -1.31 -11.28
N VAL A 587 -25.75 -0.09 -11.81
CA VAL A 587 -26.85 0.87 -11.95
C VAL A 587 -28.03 0.23 -12.71
N VAL A 588 -27.76 -0.45 -13.83
CA VAL A 588 -28.79 -1.14 -14.61
C VAL A 588 -29.47 -2.24 -13.79
N GLU A 589 -28.71 -3.01 -13.01
CA GLU A 589 -29.27 -4.08 -12.18
C GLU A 589 -30.10 -3.53 -11.02
N VAL A 590 -29.65 -2.50 -10.33
CA VAL A 590 -30.40 -1.89 -9.21
C VAL A 590 -31.73 -1.30 -9.72
N ARG A 591 -31.68 -0.56 -10.85
CA ARG A 591 -32.90 -0.06 -11.50
C ARG A 591 -33.85 -1.18 -11.91
N ARG A 592 -33.32 -2.27 -12.48
CA ARG A 592 -34.11 -3.46 -12.85
C ARG A 592 -34.85 -4.02 -11.64
N GLN A 593 -34.14 -4.18 -10.51
CA GLN A 593 -34.75 -4.72 -9.28
C GLN A 593 -35.80 -3.79 -8.71
N PHE A 594 -35.59 -2.48 -8.70
CA PHE A 594 -36.58 -1.50 -8.26
C PHE A 594 -37.87 -1.51 -9.14
N TYR A 595 -37.73 -1.80 -10.42
CA TYR A 595 -38.85 -1.89 -11.33
C TYR A 595 -39.57 -3.23 -11.30
N GLU A 596 -38.85 -4.35 -11.24
CA GLU A 596 -39.41 -5.70 -11.37
C GLU A 596 -39.88 -6.31 -10.07
N ILE A 597 -39.19 -6.03 -8.95
CA ILE A 597 -39.53 -6.57 -7.63
C ILE A 597 -40.58 -5.67 -6.98
N LYS A 598 -41.84 -6.14 -7.00
CA LYS A 598 -42.96 -5.40 -6.40
C LYS A 598 -42.76 -5.23 -4.91
N GLY A 599 -42.96 -4.00 -4.42
CA GLY A 599 -42.87 -3.69 -2.98
C GLY A 599 -41.44 -3.51 -2.44
N ILE A 600 -40.41 -3.51 -3.29
CA ILE A 600 -39.01 -3.32 -2.83
C ILE A 600 -38.83 -1.94 -2.19
N LEU A 601 -39.35 -0.87 -2.78
CA LEU A 601 -39.27 0.49 -2.26
C LEU A 601 -40.16 0.73 -1.01
N THR A 602 -41.21 -0.09 -0.83
CA THR A 602 -42.07 -0.03 0.37
C THR A 602 -41.60 -0.94 1.49
N GLY A 603 -40.53 -1.74 1.27
CA GLY A 603 -40.01 -2.68 2.25
C GLY A 603 -40.73 -4.03 2.31
N GLU A 604 -41.73 -4.27 1.48
CA GLU A 604 -42.44 -5.55 1.39
C GLU A 604 -41.72 -6.58 0.51
N GLY A 605 -40.95 -6.10 -0.48
CA GLY A 605 -40.15 -6.92 -1.38
C GLY A 605 -38.72 -7.11 -0.86
N THR A 606 -38.13 -8.29 -1.10
CA THR A 606 -36.76 -8.60 -0.71
C THR A 606 -35.81 -8.38 -1.88
N PRO A 607 -34.75 -7.55 -1.75
CA PRO A 607 -33.74 -7.36 -2.80
C PRO A 607 -32.94 -8.65 -3.07
N ASP A 608 -32.52 -8.84 -4.31
CA ASP A 608 -31.55 -9.89 -4.69
C ASP A 608 -30.11 -9.36 -4.56
N TYR A 609 -29.63 -9.29 -3.31
CA TYR A 609 -28.24 -8.87 -3.00
C TYR A 609 -27.18 -9.73 -3.67
N LYS A 610 -27.43 -11.04 -3.80
CA LYS A 610 -26.48 -11.99 -4.37
C LYS A 610 -26.19 -11.65 -5.84
N ARG A 611 -27.18 -11.21 -6.58
CA ARG A 611 -27.04 -10.83 -7.98
C ARG A 611 -26.12 -9.62 -8.15
N CYS A 612 -26.22 -8.62 -7.28
CA CYS A 612 -25.34 -7.47 -7.27
C CYS A 612 -23.89 -7.87 -6.98
N VAL A 613 -23.65 -8.73 -5.98
CA VAL A 613 -22.31 -9.28 -5.67
C VAL A 613 -21.72 -10.03 -6.87
N GLU A 614 -22.52 -10.84 -7.57
CA GLU A 614 -22.07 -11.57 -8.76
C GLU A 614 -21.67 -10.64 -9.91
N ILE A 615 -22.44 -9.57 -10.14
CA ILE A 615 -22.18 -8.59 -11.20
C ILE A 615 -20.89 -7.83 -10.92
N SER A 616 -20.73 -7.27 -9.71
CA SER A 616 -19.49 -6.59 -9.31
C SER A 616 -18.27 -7.52 -9.39
N THR A 617 -18.41 -8.77 -8.93
CA THR A 617 -17.33 -9.77 -8.99
C THR A 617 -16.89 -10.02 -10.44
N LYS A 618 -17.82 -10.30 -11.35
CA LYS A 618 -17.50 -10.57 -12.76
C LYS A 618 -16.92 -9.35 -13.46
N ALA A 619 -17.50 -8.17 -13.19
CA ALA A 619 -17.03 -6.93 -13.79
C ALA A 619 -15.58 -6.63 -13.33
N ALA A 620 -15.30 -6.68 -12.03
CA ALA A 620 -13.97 -6.43 -11.47
C ALA A 620 -12.91 -7.37 -12.07
N GLN A 621 -13.22 -8.66 -12.20
CA GLN A 621 -12.30 -9.65 -12.75
C GLN A 621 -11.94 -9.42 -14.21
N TYR A 622 -12.92 -9.03 -15.03
CA TYR A 622 -12.68 -8.75 -16.43
C TYR A 622 -11.93 -7.43 -16.62
N GLU A 623 -12.35 -6.40 -15.90
CA GLU A 623 -11.84 -5.04 -16.07
C GLU A 623 -10.41 -4.85 -15.49
N MET A 624 -9.99 -5.65 -14.48
CA MET A 624 -8.64 -5.55 -13.92
C MET A 624 -7.55 -6.12 -14.84
N LEU A 625 -7.89 -6.96 -15.84
CA LEU A 625 -6.89 -7.65 -16.65
C LEU A 625 -6.03 -6.70 -17.48
N VAL A 626 -6.66 -5.77 -18.20
CA VAL A 626 -5.93 -4.86 -19.11
C VAL A 626 -4.96 -3.95 -18.36
N PRO A 627 -5.35 -3.22 -17.30
CA PRO A 627 -4.40 -2.43 -16.51
C PRO A 627 -3.24 -3.26 -15.95
N SER A 628 -3.54 -4.46 -15.44
CA SER A 628 -2.54 -5.34 -14.83
C SER A 628 -1.53 -5.87 -15.85
N ILE A 629 -1.98 -6.29 -17.01
CA ILE A 629 -1.10 -6.77 -18.09
C ILE A 629 -0.17 -5.66 -18.58
N ILE A 630 -0.70 -4.46 -18.79
CA ILE A 630 0.09 -3.30 -19.26
C ILE A 630 1.15 -2.94 -18.21
N ALA A 631 0.82 -2.95 -16.92
CA ALA A 631 1.75 -2.64 -15.84
C ALA A 631 2.95 -3.62 -15.80
N ILE A 632 2.72 -4.89 -16.08
CA ILE A 632 3.77 -5.93 -16.12
C ILE A 632 4.56 -5.86 -17.44
N LEU A 633 3.90 -5.67 -18.58
CA LEU A 633 4.56 -5.71 -19.88
C LEU A 633 5.36 -4.44 -20.22
N ALA A 634 4.95 -3.27 -19.72
CA ALA A 634 5.61 -2.01 -20.08
C ALA A 634 7.12 -1.98 -19.76
N PRO A 635 7.59 -2.35 -18.54
CA PRO A 635 9.01 -2.38 -18.25
C PRO A 635 9.78 -3.39 -19.13
N VAL A 636 9.18 -4.53 -19.44
CA VAL A 636 9.78 -5.55 -20.31
C VAL A 636 9.96 -5.03 -21.73
N LEU A 637 8.91 -4.45 -22.31
CA LEU A 637 8.95 -3.89 -23.66
C LEU A 637 9.96 -2.74 -23.76
N VAL A 638 9.98 -1.83 -22.78
CA VAL A 638 10.95 -0.74 -22.75
C VAL A 638 12.37 -1.29 -22.61
N GLY A 639 12.57 -2.32 -21.78
CA GLY A 639 13.88 -2.98 -21.64
C GLY A 639 14.38 -3.61 -22.93
N VAL A 640 13.51 -4.31 -23.66
CA VAL A 640 13.85 -4.93 -24.95
C VAL A 640 14.09 -3.88 -26.05
N VAL A 641 13.35 -2.78 -26.06
CA VAL A 641 13.44 -1.77 -27.13
C VAL A 641 14.51 -0.72 -26.85
N LEU A 642 14.54 -0.15 -25.63
CA LEU A 642 15.39 0.99 -25.26
C LEU A 642 16.57 0.60 -24.33
N GLY A 643 16.71 -0.66 -23.98
CA GLY A 643 17.76 -1.17 -23.12
C GLY A 643 17.71 -0.64 -21.67
N VAL A 644 18.81 -0.82 -20.95
CA VAL A 644 18.96 -0.42 -19.53
C VAL A 644 18.70 1.07 -19.31
N ALA A 645 19.22 1.92 -20.22
CA ALA A 645 19.05 3.38 -20.14
C ALA A 645 17.56 3.78 -20.23
N GLY A 646 16.81 3.15 -21.13
CA GLY A 646 15.37 3.39 -21.27
C GLY A 646 14.56 2.95 -20.05
N VAL A 647 14.91 1.80 -19.45
CA VAL A 647 14.26 1.32 -18.22
C VAL A 647 14.51 2.27 -17.05
N LEU A 648 15.73 2.76 -16.86
CA LEU A 648 16.02 3.76 -15.82
C LEU A 648 15.19 5.03 -16.04
N GLY A 649 15.07 5.49 -17.29
CA GLY A 649 14.16 6.59 -17.62
C GLY A 649 12.70 6.29 -17.26
N LEU A 650 12.19 5.10 -17.62
CA LEU A 650 10.84 4.63 -17.31
C LEU A 650 10.55 4.67 -15.80
N LEU A 651 11.48 4.17 -15.00
CA LEU A 651 11.32 4.12 -13.54
C LEU A 651 11.34 5.51 -12.92
N ILE A 652 12.21 6.40 -13.38
CA ILE A 652 12.27 7.80 -12.92
C ILE A 652 10.98 8.54 -13.27
N GLY A 653 10.53 8.45 -14.52
CA GLY A 653 9.29 9.09 -14.97
C GLY A 653 8.05 8.56 -14.29
N GLY A 654 7.98 7.22 -14.15
CA GLY A 654 6.88 6.55 -13.45
C GLY A 654 6.82 6.90 -11.96
N LEU A 655 7.98 6.95 -11.28
CA LEU A 655 8.06 7.36 -9.88
C LEU A 655 7.60 8.81 -9.69
N GLY A 656 8.16 9.75 -10.46
CA GLY A 656 7.87 11.17 -10.29
C GLY A 656 6.39 11.50 -10.58
N ALA A 657 5.90 11.10 -11.75
CA ALA A 657 4.50 11.37 -12.13
C ALA A 657 3.51 10.56 -11.28
N GLY A 658 3.82 9.28 -11.04
CA GLY A 658 2.93 8.39 -10.28
C GLY A 658 2.77 8.80 -8.82
N PHE A 659 3.86 9.22 -8.15
CA PHE A 659 3.79 9.71 -6.77
C PHE A 659 2.92 10.97 -6.64
N VAL A 660 3.16 11.98 -7.49
CA VAL A 660 2.40 13.23 -7.46
C VAL A 660 0.92 12.98 -7.78
N LEU A 661 0.65 12.15 -8.79
CA LEU A 661 -0.71 11.80 -9.20
C LEU A 661 -1.45 11.00 -8.11
N ALA A 662 -0.76 10.07 -7.43
CA ALA A 662 -1.34 9.30 -6.33
C ALA A 662 -1.75 10.18 -5.16
N VAL A 663 -0.89 11.14 -4.75
CA VAL A 663 -1.22 12.12 -3.70
C VAL A 663 -2.41 12.98 -4.11
N PHE A 664 -2.38 13.51 -5.34
CA PHE A 664 -3.47 14.31 -5.89
C PHE A 664 -4.79 13.56 -5.82
N MET A 665 -4.85 12.34 -6.36
CA MET A 665 -6.09 11.57 -6.44
C MET A 665 -6.61 11.18 -5.04
N SER A 666 -5.75 10.66 -4.19
CA SER A 666 -6.16 10.24 -2.84
C SER A 666 -6.67 11.41 -2.00
N ASN A 667 -6.01 12.56 -2.06
CA ASN A 667 -6.41 13.72 -1.28
C ASN A 667 -7.67 14.41 -1.85
N SER A 668 -7.83 14.48 -3.18
CA SER A 668 -9.07 14.98 -3.79
C SER A 668 -10.26 14.12 -3.36
N GLY A 669 -10.16 12.80 -3.53
CA GLY A 669 -11.23 11.88 -3.18
C GLY A 669 -11.58 11.92 -1.69
N GLY A 670 -10.58 11.91 -0.81
CA GLY A 670 -10.80 12.03 0.63
C GLY A 670 -11.39 13.37 1.07
N ALA A 671 -11.08 14.46 0.36
CA ALA A 671 -11.65 15.77 0.65
C ALA A 671 -13.13 15.85 0.22
N TRP A 672 -13.52 15.27 -0.94
CA TRP A 672 -14.91 15.22 -1.36
C TRP A 672 -15.78 14.40 -0.41
N ASP A 673 -15.32 13.22 0.02
CA ASP A 673 -16.01 12.38 0.98
C ASP A 673 -16.25 13.12 2.31
N ASN A 674 -15.20 13.70 2.87
CA ASN A 674 -15.32 14.46 4.10
C ASN A 674 -16.09 15.79 3.94
N ALA A 675 -16.18 16.35 2.74
CA ALA A 675 -17.06 17.50 2.48
C ALA A 675 -18.55 17.08 2.53
N LYS A 676 -18.89 15.88 2.01
CA LYS A 676 -20.23 15.28 2.15
C LYS A 676 -20.55 15.06 3.63
N LYS A 677 -19.67 14.42 4.41
CA LYS A 677 -19.86 14.21 5.85
C LYS A 677 -20.06 15.52 6.61
N TYR A 678 -19.31 16.58 6.26
CA TYR A 678 -19.48 17.92 6.86
C TYR A 678 -20.89 18.47 6.66
N VAL A 679 -21.49 18.29 5.47
CA VAL A 679 -22.88 18.69 5.21
C VAL A 679 -23.85 17.81 5.98
N GLU A 680 -23.63 16.50 6.03
CA GLU A 680 -24.49 15.53 6.75
C GLU A 680 -24.55 15.78 8.26
N GLU A 681 -23.53 16.37 8.86
CA GLU A 681 -23.50 16.82 10.27
C GLU A 681 -24.42 18.01 10.57
N GLY A 682 -25.17 18.50 9.56
CA GLY A 682 -26.15 19.61 9.70
C GLY A 682 -25.64 20.95 9.20
N ASN A 683 -24.43 21.03 8.66
CA ASN A 683 -23.90 22.24 8.05
C ASN A 683 -24.55 22.46 6.66
N LEU A 684 -24.62 23.72 6.19
CA LEU A 684 -25.10 24.08 4.84
C LEU A 684 -26.50 23.54 4.47
N GLY A 685 -27.34 23.27 5.44
CA GLY A 685 -28.70 22.75 5.26
C GLY A 685 -28.87 21.27 5.60
N GLY A 686 -27.78 20.53 5.85
CA GLY A 686 -27.83 19.13 6.31
C GLY A 686 -28.23 18.13 5.22
N LYS A 687 -28.58 16.92 5.67
CA LYS A 687 -29.00 15.81 4.78
C LYS A 687 -30.22 16.22 3.93
N ASN A 688 -30.23 15.75 2.66
CA ASN A 688 -31.28 16.01 1.65
C ASN A 688 -31.40 17.48 1.21
N SER A 689 -30.41 18.35 1.51
CA SER A 689 -30.32 19.69 0.95
C SER A 689 -29.69 19.66 -0.46
N ASP A 690 -29.85 20.76 -1.23
CA ASP A 690 -29.15 20.91 -2.51
C ASP A 690 -27.62 20.82 -2.36
N ALA A 691 -27.09 21.32 -1.23
CA ALA A 691 -25.67 21.22 -0.88
C ALA A 691 -25.27 19.75 -0.64
N HIS A 692 -26.11 18.97 0.02
CA HIS A 692 -25.88 17.52 0.22
C HIS A 692 -25.82 16.79 -1.13
N HIS A 693 -26.83 16.98 -2.01
CA HIS A 693 -26.85 16.36 -3.33
C HIS A 693 -25.62 16.74 -4.17
N ALA A 694 -25.18 17.99 -4.12
CA ALA A 694 -23.98 18.44 -4.80
C ALA A 694 -22.70 17.77 -4.28
N THR A 695 -22.60 17.61 -2.94
CA THR A 695 -21.44 16.94 -2.31
C THR A 695 -21.46 15.43 -2.52
N VAL A 696 -22.61 14.76 -2.58
CA VAL A 696 -22.74 13.34 -2.98
C VAL A 696 -22.20 13.11 -4.38
N VAL A 697 -22.53 14.01 -5.36
CA VAL A 697 -21.97 13.91 -6.72
C VAL A 697 -20.43 14.06 -6.68
N GLY A 698 -19.91 14.98 -5.85
CA GLY A 698 -18.46 15.14 -5.67
C GLY A 698 -17.79 13.90 -5.10
N ASP A 699 -18.38 13.28 -4.09
CA ASP A 699 -17.92 12.05 -3.47
C ASP A 699 -17.92 10.88 -4.47
N THR A 700 -19.01 10.68 -5.20
CA THR A 700 -19.13 9.65 -6.26
C THR A 700 -18.04 9.80 -7.34
N VAL A 701 -17.64 11.03 -7.69
CA VAL A 701 -16.49 11.28 -8.59
C VAL A 701 -15.17 10.99 -7.89
N GLY A 702 -15.07 11.28 -6.59
CA GLY A 702 -13.88 11.10 -5.76
C GLY A 702 -13.56 9.64 -5.42
N ASP A 703 -14.56 8.78 -5.38
CA ASP A 703 -14.43 7.38 -4.99
C ASP A 703 -13.44 6.59 -5.84
N PRO A 704 -13.52 6.60 -7.19
CA PRO A 704 -12.49 5.98 -8.02
C PRO A 704 -11.10 6.58 -7.82
N PHE A 705 -11.01 7.86 -7.45
CA PHE A 705 -9.74 8.54 -7.17
C PHE A 705 -9.08 7.99 -5.89
N LYS A 706 -9.82 7.97 -4.76
CA LYS A 706 -9.26 7.65 -3.44
C LYS A 706 -9.08 6.16 -3.19
N ASP A 707 -9.91 5.29 -3.80
CA ASP A 707 -10.00 3.89 -3.42
C ASP A 707 -9.57 2.92 -4.54
N THR A 708 -9.50 3.38 -5.80
CA THR A 708 -9.06 2.53 -6.92
C THR A 708 -7.77 3.05 -7.55
N SER A 709 -7.82 4.17 -8.25
CA SER A 709 -6.70 4.63 -9.10
C SER A 709 -5.55 5.18 -8.29
N GLY A 710 -5.80 6.04 -7.30
CA GLY A 710 -4.78 6.64 -6.45
C GLY A 710 -3.91 5.60 -5.74
N PRO A 711 -4.49 4.71 -4.91
CA PRO A 711 -3.71 3.67 -4.23
C PRO A 711 -3.06 2.65 -5.18
N SER A 712 -3.67 2.37 -6.34
CA SER A 712 -3.09 1.44 -7.32
C SER A 712 -1.82 1.96 -7.99
N LEU A 713 -1.63 3.29 -8.04
CA LEU A 713 -0.37 3.89 -8.50
C LEU A 713 0.82 3.54 -7.62
N ASN A 714 0.63 3.39 -6.31
CA ASN A 714 1.70 2.96 -5.40
C ASN A 714 2.25 1.60 -5.82
N ILE A 715 1.35 0.69 -6.20
CA ILE A 715 1.72 -0.65 -6.64
C ILE A 715 2.34 -0.58 -8.03
N LEU A 716 1.78 0.22 -8.95
CA LEU A 716 2.33 0.39 -10.30
C LEU A 716 3.81 0.80 -10.28
N ILE A 717 4.15 1.81 -9.48
CA ILE A 717 5.52 2.32 -9.37
C ILE A 717 6.48 1.22 -8.88
N LYS A 718 6.12 0.51 -7.83
CA LYS A 718 6.92 -0.56 -7.26
C LYS A 718 6.98 -1.78 -8.18
N LEU A 719 5.85 -2.17 -8.76
CA LEU A 719 5.78 -3.31 -9.67
C LEU A 719 6.65 -3.10 -10.91
N MET A 720 6.63 -1.90 -11.52
CA MET A 720 7.52 -1.60 -12.65
C MET A 720 8.99 -1.77 -12.26
N SER A 721 9.37 -1.34 -11.06
CA SER A 721 10.74 -1.52 -10.55
C SER A 721 11.06 -3.01 -10.31
N MET A 722 10.16 -3.75 -9.68
CA MET A 722 10.34 -5.18 -9.41
C MET A 722 10.41 -6.03 -10.69
N VAL A 723 9.55 -5.73 -11.67
CA VAL A 723 9.59 -6.38 -12.99
C VAL A 723 10.92 -6.08 -13.67
N SER A 724 11.39 -4.83 -13.63
CA SER A 724 12.68 -4.44 -14.20
C SER A 724 13.84 -5.18 -13.55
N ILE A 725 13.85 -5.31 -12.21
CA ILE A 725 14.86 -6.07 -11.46
C ILE A 725 14.89 -7.54 -11.92
N VAL A 726 13.72 -8.18 -11.95
CA VAL A 726 13.63 -9.59 -12.35
C VAL A 726 14.00 -9.77 -13.83
N MET A 727 13.73 -8.80 -14.69
CA MET A 727 14.03 -8.86 -16.12
C MET A 727 15.41 -8.27 -16.50
N ALA A 728 16.23 -7.88 -15.52
CA ALA A 728 17.53 -7.26 -15.75
C ALA A 728 18.45 -8.10 -16.65
N GLY A 729 18.52 -9.39 -16.41
CA GLY A 729 19.31 -10.32 -17.24
C GLY A 729 18.83 -10.35 -18.70
N LEU A 730 17.53 -10.34 -18.94
CA LEU A 730 16.97 -10.27 -20.29
C LEU A 730 17.28 -8.92 -20.95
N THR A 731 17.14 -7.83 -20.22
CA THR A 731 17.40 -6.46 -20.72
C THR A 731 18.88 -6.28 -21.14
N VAL A 732 19.82 -6.89 -20.39
CA VAL A 732 21.25 -6.84 -20.74
C VAL A 732 21.55 -7.61 -22.03
N VAL A 733 20.93 -8.78 -22.22
CA VAL A 733 21.23 -9.67 -23.36
C VAL A 733 20.45 -9.31 -24.63
N CYS A 734 19.21 -8.81 -24.46
CA CYS A 734 18.27 -8.56 -25.56
C CYS A 734 17.79 -7.12 -25.56
N HIS A 735 18.43 -6.23 -26.32
CA HIS A 735 17.94 -4.88 -26.58
C HIS A 735 18.17 -4.48 -28.03
N LEU A 736 17.29 -3.64 -28.56
CA LEU A 736 17.32 -3.20 -29.94
C LEU A 736 18.13 -1.90 -30.12
N LEU A 737 18.18 -1.02 -29.12
CA LEU A 737 18.84 0.29 -29.16
C LEU A 737 19.94 0.40 -28.10
#